data_b2e2f206babc35b774a41e7e6fa8269b
#
_entry.id   b2e2f206babc35b774a41e7e6fa8269b
#
_cell.length_a   1.000
_cell.length_b   1.000
_cell.length_c   1.000
_cell.angle_alpha   90.00
_cell.angle_beta   90.00
_cell.angle_gamma   90.00
#
_symmetry.space_group_name_H-M   'P 1'
#
loop_
_entity.id
_entity.type
_entity.pdbx_description
1 polymer ?
#
loop_
_entity_poly.entity_id
_entity_poly.type
_entity_poly.pdbx_seq_one_letter_code
_entity_poly.pdbx_strand_id
1 'polypeptide(L)'
;MIYPASFEQKIGFDRLREQVAARCTMRAARELLAAETFSTSPQEIERRLALADEMRLLLDMERDFPGGEYPDTDEVVAKLRVAGTFLDVAEVVLLQRALALIGAVVEFIGRRGEHYPALHDLTHGVESFPEIVRRIEAIVDRFGNVRDTASPALAEVRRAIREREGQAAKRLQAVLSAAKGAGIVEADAQISIRDGRAVIPVSASNKRKLNGFIHDESATGRTFYVEPVEVVEINNELRELEYAERREIVRILTEFTESIRPDAELIAASGDCLAQIDMLRAKGRWASENGCVRPILSTDDRLVLKNARHPLLQQTLRAQGREIVPLDLQLDRRKHILVISGPNAGGKSVCLKTTGIVQYMFQCGFPVPVSEISELPVFRSIYIDIGDEQSIDNDLSTYSSHLLNMKHMLAGASDRTLVLIDEFGSGTEPNIGGAIAEAILERLLAKGCYGVITTHYANIKYYASSTEGIANGAMMFDVQQIRPLFRLEMGKPGSSFAIEIARKIGLPEEIIRAASEKAGSDHINLEKQLREIARDKHYWEQKRDRIRLTDRKVEELEQTYSEQLSKIRAERQEILRRAKQEAQQLIADANRQIENTIRTIREAQAEKELTRLARRELDDFRETVEQTDTAERDAAVAREIERIERRRQRRAERREREGAAEGKAPAEAPAPVRREVEVGSKVRMAGQEMVGVVQSLKGKRAQVAFGQILTTVDKSQLAVVSNSEYREATRPVTARTVVSADISSRKLNFKDHIDVRGMRVAEALEAVQDLIDDALMVGVGMVTILHGKGTGALKEEIRRYLRTVPEVVSAVDEHADRGGAGITIVTLS
;
A
#
# COMPACT_ATOMS: atom_id res chain seq x y z
N MET A 1 30.18 -3.85 10.67
CA MET A 1 30.52 -2.55 11.32
C MET A 1 29.58 -1.49 10.78
N ILE A 2 28.98 -0.67 11.65
CA ILE A 2 28.07 0.43 11.27
C ILE A 2 28.73 1.75 11.67
N TYR A 3 28.69 2.75 10.78
CA TYR A 3 29.29 4.06 11.04
C TYR A 3 28.49 5.17 10.34
N PRO A 4 28.30 6.31 10.96
CA PRO A 4 28.70 6.71 12.33
C PRO A 4 27.85 6.05 13.43
N ALA A 5 28.15 6.30 14.70
CA ALA A 5 27.36 5.80 15.82
C ALA A 5 25.87 6.27 15.76
N SER A 6 25.63 7.45 15.19
CA SER A 6 24.30 8.02 14.94
C SER A 6 23.56 7.43 13.71
N PHE A 7 24.08 6.34 13.13
CA PHE A 7 23.53 5.74 11.91
C PHE A 7 22.02 5.47 12.00
N GLU A 8 21.56 4.81 13.06
CA GLU A 8 20.13 4.46 13.24
C GLU A 8 19.25 5.72 13.24
N GLN A 9 19.69 6.79 13.89
CA GLN A 9 19.00 8.08 13.92
C GLN A 9 18.94 8.72 12.53
N LYS A 10 20.06 8.68 11.78
CA LYS A 10 20.15 9.26 10.43
C LYS A 10 19.20 8.60 9.42
N ILE A 11 18.96 7.28 9.54
CA ILE A 11 18.01 6.56 8.71
C ILE A 11 16.61 6.44 9.33
N GLY A 12 16.46 6.82 10.63
CA GLY A 12 15.18 6.77 11.37
C GLY A 12 14.81 5.38 11.90
N PHE A 13 15.78 4.45 12.02
CA PHE A 13 15.52 3.11 12.53
C PHE A 13 15.23 3.10 14.03
N ASP A 14 15.83 4.02 14.80
CA ASP A 14 15.52 4.28 16.20
C ASP A 14 14.01 4.49 16.43
N ARG A 15 13.40 5.38 15.66
CA ARG A 15 11.97 5.65 15.72
C ARG A 15 11.11 4.45 15.30
N LEU A 16 11.57 3.67 14.33
CA LEU A 16 10.92 2.43 13.93
C LEU A 16 10.97 1.43 15.08
N ARG A 17 12.13 1.24 15.72
CA ARG A 17 12.30 0.36 16.88
C ARG A 17 11.39 0.77 18.02
N GLU A 18 11.26 2.06 18.32
CA GLU A 18 10.33 2.60 19.31
C GLU A 18 8.86 2.25 18.96
N GLN A 19 8.47 2.37 17.70
CA GLN A 19 7.12 2.00 17.26
C GLN A 19 6.82 0.51 17.46
N VAL A 20 7.79 -0.36 17.23
CA VAL A 20 7.66 -1.80 17.48
C VAL A 20 7.65 -2.08 18.99
N ALA A 21 8.55 -1.45 19.75
CA ALA A 21 8.60 -1.58 21.22
C ALA A 21 7.28 -1.17 21.90
N ALA A 22 6.62 -0.14 21.39
CA ALA A 22 5.29 0.28 21.89
C ALA A 22 4.19 -0.77 21.67
N ARG A 23 4.40 -1.75 20.80
CA ARG A 23 3.48 -2.88 20.55
C ARG A 23 3.79 -4.11 21.39
N CYS A 24 4.97 -4.16 22.03
CA CYS A 24 5.31 -5.19 23.00
C CYS A 24 4.58 -4.94 24.31
N THR A 25 3.97 -5.97 24.87
CA THR A 25 3.28 -5.91 26.16
C THR A 25 4.22 -6.24 27.31
N MET A 26 5.15 -7.18 27.13
CA MET A 26 6.15 -7.58 28.11
C MET A 26 7.36 -6.64 28.13
N ARG A 27 7.92 -6.39 29.34
CA ARG A 27 9.18 -5.68 29.48
C ARG A 27 10.34 -6.47 28.87
N ALA A 28 10.40 -7.78 29.13
CA ALA A 28 11.39 -8.68 28.58
C ALA A 28 11.39 -8.67 27.05
N ALA A 29 10.22 -8.61 26.38
CA ALA A 29 10.12 -8.48 24.92
C ALA A 29 10.74 -7.17 24.37
N ARG A 30 10.56 -6.07 25.09
CA ARG A 30 11.18 -4.77 24.74
C ARG A 30 12.71 -4.82 24.90
N GLU A 31 13.19 -5.47 25.94
CA GLU A 31 14.63 -5.66 26.18
C GLU A 31 15.26 -6.55 25.09
N LEU A 32 14.58 -7.64 24.70
CA LEU A 32 15.01 -8.47 23.57
C LEU A 32 15.07 -7.68 22.26
N LEU A 33 14.03 -6.86 21.97
CA LEU A 33 13.99 -6.00 20.78
C LEU A 33 15.13 -4.96 20.80
N ALA A 34 15.43 -4.38 21.95
CA ALA A 34 16.53 -3.41 22.10
C ALA A 34 17.89 -4.08 21.94
N ALA A 35 18.04 -5.33 22.33
CA ALA A 35 19.26 -6.11 22.19
C ALA A 35 19.51 -6.62 20.76
N GLU A 36 18.47 -6.59 19.87
CA GLU A 36 18.66 -6.97 18.48
C GLU A 36 19.57 -5.99 17.75
N THR A 37 20.66 -6.50 17.24
CA THR A 37 21.67 -5.74 16.53
C THR A 37 21.83 -6.21 15.09
N PHE A 38 22.47 -5.39 14.29
CA PHE A 38 22.85 -5.67 12.92
C PHE A 38 23.67 -6.98 12.83
N SER A 39 23.16 -7.94 12.09
CA SER A 39 23.84 -9.24 11.88
C SER A 39 24.55 -9.29 10.52
N THR A 40 25.67 -10.00 10.50
CA THR A 40 26.44 -10.33 9.28
C THR A 40 26.42 -11.82 8.95
N SER A 41 25.67 -12.61 9.72
CA SER A 41 25.47 -14.04 9.49
C SER A 41 24.22 -14.25 8.64
N PRO A 42 24.33 -14.79 7.41
CA PRO A 42 23.19 -15.09 6.56
C PRO A 42 22.16 -16.01 7.24
N GLN A 43 22.63 -17.03 7.97
CA GLN A 43 21.76 -18.00 8.65
C GLN A 43 20.94 -17.34 9.75
N GLU A 44 21.57 -16.45 10.53
CA GLU A 44 20.88 -15.74 11.61
C GLU A 44 19.87 -14.72 11.07
N ILE A 45 20.21 -14.01 10.00
CA ILE A 45 19.30 -13.09 9.32
C ILE A 45 18.10 -13.84 8.79
N GLU A 46 18.33 -14.96 8.10
CA GLU A 46 17.27 -15.78 7.52
C GLU A 46 16.34 -16.36 8.60
N ARG A 47 16.91 -16.87 9.70
CA ARG A 47 16.16 -17.35 10.86
C ARG A 47 15.27 -16.28 11.47
N ARG A 48 15.82 -15.07 11.72
CA ARG A 48 15.06 -13.95 12.30
C ARG A 48 13.95 -13.47 11.36
N LEU A 49 14.24 -13.40 10.07
CA LEU A 49 13.25 -13.01 9.05
C LEU A 49 12.15 -14.05 8.90
N ALA A 50 12.50 -15.34 8.93
CA ALA A 50 11.51 -16.40 8.86
C ALA A 50 10.54 -16.34 10.05
N LEU A 51 11.05 -16.20 11.28
CA LEU A 51 10.24 -16.06 12.49
C LEU A 51 9.30 -14.84 12.41
N ALA A 52 9.83 -13.68 12.00
CA ALA A 52 9.04 -12.45 11.92
C ALA A 52 7.99 -12.51 10.81
N ASP A 53 8.30 -13.10 9.67
CA ASP A 53 7.37 -13.22 8.54
C ASP A 53 6.31 -14.29 8.79
N GLU A 54 6.66 -15.44 9.36
CA GLU A 54 5.69 -16.46 9.76
C GLU A 54 4.72 -15.90 10.81
N MET A 55 5.21 -15.15 11.80
CA MET A 55 4.35 -14.47 12.77
C MET A 55 3.43 -13.44 12.12
N ARG A 56 3.94 -12.67 11.15
CA ARG A 56 3.11 -11.74 10.35
C ARG A 56 1.99 -12.47 9.62
N LEU A 57 2.34 -13.54 8.88
CA LEU A 57 1.37 -14.35 8.15
C LEU A 57 0.35 -15.00 9.07
N LEU A 58 0.79 -15.53 10.22
CA LEU A 58 -0.07 -16.13 11.23
C LEU A 58 -1.08 -15.08 11.76
N LEU A 59 -0.64 -13.87 12.07
CA LEU A 59 -1.52 -12.81 12.55
C LEU A 59 -2.51 -12.31 11.49
N ASP A 60 -2.14 -12.35 10.21
CA ASP A 60 -2.99 -11.93 9.09
C ASP A 60 -4.03 -13.01 8.72
N MET A 61 -3.66 -14.29 8.83
CA MET A 61 -4.49 -15.41 8.38
C MET A 61 -5.32 -16.06 9.51
N GLU A 62 -4.80 -16.08 10.74
CA GLU A 62 -5.37 -16.82 11.87
C GLU A 62 -5.96 -15.86 12.91
N ARG A 63 -7.29 -15.72 12.93
CA ARG A 63 -7.98 -14.82 13.85
C ARG A 63 -7.97 -15.32 15.30
N ASP A 64 -7.81 -16.63 15.51
CA ASP A 64 -7.92 -17.28 16.82
C ASP A 64 -6.56 -17.45 17.51
N PHE A 65 -5.51 -16.82 17.02
CA PHE A 65 -4.20 -16.85 17.68
C PHE A 65 -4.30 -16.25 19.09
N PRO A 66 -3.74 -16.91 20.12
CA PRO A 66 -3.80 -16.44 21.49
C PRO A 66 -3.28 -15.01 21.63
N GLY A 67 -4.21 -14.08 21.81
CA GLY A 67 -3.96 -12.66 21.88
C GLY A 67 -4.10 -12.10 23.29
N GLY A 68 -4.01 -10.78 23.43
CA GLY A 68 -4.16 -10.07 24.68
C GLY A 68 -2.85 -9.54 25.23
N GLU A 69 -2.84 -9.27 26.52
CA GLU A 69 -1.67 -8.83 27.26
C GLU A 69 -0.87 -10.04 27.71
N TYR A 70 0.42 -10.04 27.38
CA TYR A 70 1.36 -11.08 27.76
C TYR A 70 2.01 -10.67 29.09
N PRO A 71 1.88 -11.46 30.18
CA PRO A 71 2.36 -11.08 31.49
C PRO A 71 3.87 -11.37 31.66
N ASP A 72 4.59 -10.43 32.25
CA ASP A 72 5.98 -10.64 32.65
C ASP A 72 6.08 -11.58 33.86
N THR A 73 6.95 -12.57 33.78
CA THR A 73 7.15 -13.58 34.83
C THR A 73 8.45 -13.43 35.61
N ASP A 74 9.29 -12.45 35.26
CA ASP A 74 10.65 -12.28 35.82
C ASP A 74 10.66 -12.19 37.36
N GLU A 75 9.74 -11.39 37.94
CA GLU A 75 9.64 -11.19 39.37
C GLU A 75 9.18 -12.48 40.09
N VAL A 76 8.26 -13.22 39.47
CA VAL A 76 7.78 -14.50 39.99
C VAL A 76 8.91 -15.52 39.96
N VAL A 77 9.64 -15.63 38.87
CA VAL A 77 10.79 -16.53 38.74
C VAL A 77 11.89 -16.17 39.75
N ALA A 78 12.18 -14.88 39.91
CA ALA A 78 13.15 -14.42 40.90
C ALA A 78 12.80 -14.87 42.32
N LYS A 79 11.53 -14.83 42.71
CA LYS A 79 11.04 -15.36 44.03
C LYS A 79 11.11 -16.87 44.09
N LEU A 80 10.76 -17.59 43.02
CA LEU A 80 10.87 -19.06 42.99
C LEU A 80 12.32 -19.53 43.19
N ARG A 81 13.30 -18.81 42.74
CA ARG A 81 14.72 -19.13 42.92
C ARG A 81 15.24 -18.95 44.34
N VAL A 82 14.54 -18.19 45.19
CA VAL A 82 14.93 -17.93 46.57
C VAL A 82 14.15 -18.82 47.55
N ALA A 83 14.84 -19.72 48.24
CA ALA A 83 14.21 -20.57 49.27
C ALA A 83 13.59 -19.75 50.40
N GLY A 84 12.41 -20.18 50.87
CA GLY A 84 11.68 -19.52 51.95
C GLY A 84 10.87 -18.31 51.55
N THR A 85 10.86 -17.90 50.29
CA THR A 85 9.91 -16.93 49.75
C THR A 85 8.64 -17.64 49.31
N PHE A 86 7.55 -16.90 49.23
CA PHE A 86 6.30 -17.39 48.62
C PHE A 86 5.68 -16.35 47.69
N LEU A 87 4.89 -16.83 46.73
CA LEU A 87 4.15 -15.98 45.80
C LEU A 87 2.88 -15.49 46.45
N ASP A 88 2.60 -14.20 46.34
CA ASP A 88 1.31 -13.67 46.76
C ASP A 88 0.20 -14.03 45.74
N VAL A 89 -1.03 -13.69 46.09
CA VAL A 89 -2.21 -14.04 45.23
C VAL A 89 -2.10 -13.41 43.85
N ALA A 90 -1.65 -12.16 43.75
CA ALA A 90 -1.52 -11.45 42.49
C ALA A 90 -0.45 -12.11 41.59
N GLU A 91 0.69 -12.52 42.15
CA GLU A 91 1.76 -13.21 41.47
C GLU A 91 1.34 -14.62 41.02
N VAL A 92 0.54 -15.34 41.85
CA VAL A 92 -0.02 -16.64 41.45
C VAL A 92 -1.00 -16.50 40.27
N VAL A 93 -1.85 -15.47 40.28
CA VAL A 93 -2.75 -15.18 39.14
C VAL A 93 -1.96 -14.78 37.88
N LEU A 94 -0.90 -13.97 38.03
CA LEU A 94 -0.03 -13.59 36.95
C LEU A 94 0.65 -14.83 36.35
N LEU A 95 1.20 -15.71 37.18
CA LEU A 95 1.79 -16.96 36.77
C LEU A 95 0.78 -17.85 36.05
N GLN A 96 -0.44 -17.99 36.56
CA GLN A 96 -1.51 -18.74 35.89
C GLN A 96 -1.75 -18.24 34.47
N ARG A 97 -1.89 -16.93 34.31
CA ARG A 97 -2.12 -16.30 32.98
C ARG A 97 -0.96 -16.58 32.03
N ALA A 98 0.28 -16.46 32.50
CA ALA A 98 1.46 -16.73 31.70
C ALA A 98 1.53 -18.19 31.24
N LEU A 99 1.36 -19.15 32.18
CA LEU A 99 1.42 -20.58 31.89
C LEU A 99 0.25 -21.06 31.03
N ALA A 100 -0.95 -20.54 31.25
CA ALA A 100 -2.10 -20.82 30.39
C ALA A 100 -1.88 -20.28 28.96
N LEU A 101 -1.33 -19.07 28.85
CA LEU A 101 -1.06 -18.43 27.57
C LEU A 101 0.02 -19.16 26.78
N ILE A 102 1.17 -19.51 27.41
CA ILE A 102 2.23 -20.25 26.71
C ILE A 102 1.72 -21.63 26.28
N GLY A 103 0.94 -22.32 27.13
CA GLY A 103 0.31 -23.58 26.75
C GLY A 103 -0.59 -23.44 25.52
N ALA A 104 -1.43 -22.39 25.49
CA ALA A 104 -2.28 -22.12 24.33
C ALA A 104 -1.48 -21.77 23.08
N VAL A 105 -0.39 -20.99 23.19
CA VAL A 105 0.50 -20.63 22.07
C VAL A 105 1.21 -21.87 21.52
N VAL A 106 1.81 -22.68 22.38
CA VAL A 106 2.50 -23.92 21.99
C VAL A 106 1.54 -24.90 21.30
N GLU A 107 0.35 -25.08 21.85
CA GLU A 107 -0.66 -25.94 21.25
C GLU A 107 -1.14 -25.40 19.89
N PHE A 108 -1.37 -24.08 19.80
CA PHE A 108 -1.82 -23.45 18.56
C PHE A 108 -0.81 -23.59 17.43
N ILE A 109 0.47 -23.29 17.71
CA ILE A 109 1.56 -23.40 16.74
C ILE A 109 1.84 -24.88 16.42
N GLY A 110 1.85 -25.75 17.43
CA GLY A 110 2.09 -27.19 17.25
C GLY A 110 1.10 -27.87 16.30
N ARG A 111 -0.18 -27.47 16.33
CA ARG A 111 -1.20 -27.96 15.38
C ARG A 111 -0.98 -27.47 13.93
N ARG A 112 -0.16 -26.46 13.72
CA ARG A 112 0.08 -25.76 12.44
C ARG A 112 1.55 -25.75 12.03
N GLY A 113 2.35 -26.64 12.59
CA GLY A 113 3.81 -26.70 12.39
C GLY A 113 4.23 -26.80 10.92
N GLU A 114 3.42 -27.43 10.07
CA GLU A 114 3.69 -27.51 8.63
C GLU A 114 3.58 -26.13 7.92
N HIS A 115 2.74 -25.25 8.43
CA HIS A 115 2.52 -23.91 7.85
C HIS A 115 3.50 -22.87 8.43
N TYR A 116 3.93 -23.05 9.68
CA TYR A 116 4.79 -22.12 10.41
C TYR A 116 5.98 -22.85 11.04
N PRO A 117 6.89 -23.43 10.22
CA PRO A 117 7.99 -24.27 10.70
C PRO A 117 8.96 -23.53 11.62
N ALA A 118 9.31 -22.27 11.36
CA ALA A 118 10.25 -21.53 12.20
C ALA A 118 9.65 -21.20 13.59
N LEU A 119 8.36 -20.88 13.66
CA LEU A 119 7.66 -20.70 14.93
C LEU A 119 7.49 -22.02 15.67
N HIS A 120 7.24 -23.10 14.95
CA HIS A 120 7.18 -24.44 15.53
C HIS A 120 8.52 -24.84 16.15
N ASP A 121 9.62 -24.62 15.46
CA ASP A 121 10.96 -24.90 15.98
C ASP A 121 11.28 -24.04 17.23
N LEU A 122 10.84 -22.78 17.26
CA LEU A 122 10.99 -21.88 18.41
C LEU A 122 10.24 -22.39 19.63
N THR A 123 9.05 -22.95 19.44
CA THR A 123 8.17 -23.43 20.53
C THR A 123 8.37 -24.91 20.86
N HIS A 124 9.14 -25.63 20.03
CA HIS A 124 9.41 -27.05 20.22
C HIS A 124 10.25 -27.26 21.48
N GLY A 125 9.78 -28.13 22.36
CA GLY A 125 10.43 -28.44 23.63
C GLY A 125 10.16 -27.43 24.75
N VAL A 126 9.35 -26.40 24.51
CA VAL A 126 8.86 -25.52 25.56
C VAL A 126 7.81 -26.26 26.36
N GLU A 127 8.02 -26.34 27.68
CA GLU A 127 7.12 -27.05 28.58
C GLU A 127 5.82 -26.27 28.81
N SER A 128 4.70 -26.94 28.72
CA SER A 128 3.41 -26.43 29.17
C SER A 128 3.07 -27.03 30.54
N PHE A 129 2.52 -26.26 31.45
CA PHE A 129 2.30 -26.65 32.84
C PHE A 129 0.81 -26.80 33.17
N PRO A 130 0.05 -27.70 32.55
CA PRO A 130 -1.38 -27.82 32.75
C PRO A 130 -1.71 -28.22 34.19
N GLU A 131 -0.84 -28.99 34.87
CA GLU A 131 -1.02 -29.36 36.27
C GLU A 131 -0.86 -28.18 37.19
N ILE A 132 0.15 -27.33 36.98
CA ILE A 132 0.33 -26.09 37.77
C ILE A 132 -0.86 -25.16 37.60
N VAL A 133 -1.33 -24.97 36.36
CA VAL A 133 -2.50 -24.16 36.06
C VAL A 133 -3.75 -24.69 36.77
N ARG A 134 -4.02 -25.99 36.70
CA ARG A 134 -5.14 -26.62 37.41
C ARG A 134 -5.05 -26.47 38.95
N ARG A 135 -3.84 -26.59 39.48
CA ARG A 135 -3.63 -26.37 40.92
C ARG A 135 -3.88 -24.92 41.32
N ILE A 136 -3.43 -23.95 40.51
CA ILE A 136 -3.73 -22.55 40.74
C ILE A 136 -5.24 -22.31 40.69
N GLU A 137 -5.94 -22.88 39.71
CA GLU A 137 -7.41 -22.77 39.58
C GLU A 137 -8.18 -23.36 40.77
N ALA A 138 -7.60 -24.36 41.43
CA ALA A 138 -8.15 -24.89 42.67
C ALA A 138 -7.93 -23.95 43.88
N ILE A 139 -6.85 -23.17 43.89
CA ILE A 139 -6.50 -22.22 44.96
C ILE A 139 -7.18 -20.88 44.76
N VAL A 140 -7.18 -20.33 43.55
CA VAL A 140 -7.63 -18.95 43.27
C VAL A 140 -8.81 -18.98 42.30
N ASP A 141 -9.75 -18.07 42.47
CA ASP A 141 -10.87 -17.87 41.57
C ASP A 141 -10.53 -16.91 40.42
N ARG A 142 -11.46 -16.76 39.47
CA ARG A 142 -11.32 -15.85 38.32
C ARG A 142 -11.21 -14.36 38.67
N PHE A 143 -11.52 -13.99 39.92
CA PHE A 143 -11.47 -12.61 40.43
C PHE A 143 -10.17 -12.34 41.20
N GLY A 144 -9.33 -13.32 41.40
CA GLY A 144 -8.09 -13.22 42.15
C GLY A 144 -8.29 -13.41 43.65
N ASN A 145 -9.34 -14.05 44.08
CA ASN A 145 -9.52 -14.39 45.50
C ASN A 145 -9.18 -15.84 45.78
N VAL A 146 -8.59 -16.12 46.93
CA VAL A 146 -8.37 -17.50 47.37
C VAL A 146 -9.71 -18.16 47.63
N ARG A 147 -9.95 -19.33 47.03
CA ARG A 147 -11.22 -20.07 47.16
C ARG A 147 -11.39 -20.62 48.59
N ASP A 148 -12.63 -20.68 49.08
CA ASP A 148 -12.94 -21.36 50.35
C ASP A 148 -12.48 -22.84 50.31
N THR A 149 -12.54 -23.46 49.15
CA THR A 149 -12.15 -24.84 48.89
C THR A 149 -10.66 -25.06 48.76
N ALA A 150 -9.81 -24.01 48.81
CA ALA A 150 -8.36 -24.13 48.68
C ALA A 150 -7.75 -24.98 49.82
N SER A 151 -8.33 -24.95 51.03
CA SER A 151 -8.06 -25.94 52.09
C SER A 151 -9.29 -26.14 52.96
N PRO A 152 -9.44 -27.33 53.64
CA PRO A 152 -10.51 -27.56 54.60
C PRO A 152 -10.46 -26.56 55.78
N ALA A 153 -9.26 -26.22 56.26
CA ALA A 153 -9.05 -25.28 57.35
C ALA A 153 -9.54 -23.87 56.98
N LEU A 154 -9.26 -23.40 55.77
CA LEU A 154 -9.73 -22.10 55.27
C LEU A 154 -11.26 -22.05 55.17
N ALA A 155 -11.89 -23.14 54.71
CA ALA A 155 -13.32 -23.24 54.63
C ALA A 155 -13.97 -23.16 56.03
N GLU A 156 -13.35 -23.81 57.02
CA GLU A 156 -13.82 -23.75 58.41
C GLU A 156 -13.67 -22.36 59.03
N VAL A 157 -12.51 -21.72 58.87
CA VAL A 157 -12.25 -20.37 59.38
C VAL A 157 -13.23 -19.37 58.75
N ARG A 158 -13.42 -19.39 57.47
CA ARG A 158 -14.35 -18.49 56.75
C ARG A 158 -15.82 -18.75 57.16
N ARG A 159 -16.17 -19.99 57.39
CA ARG A 159 -17.48 -20.32 57.92
C ARG A 159 -17.66 -19.73 59.32
N ALA A 160 -16.66 -19.88 60.23
CA ALA A 160 -16.67 -19.31 61.57
C ALA A 160 -16.72 -17.77 61.51
N ILE A 161 -15.99 -17.12 60.61
CA ILE A 161 -16.07 -15.66 60.39
C ILE A 161 -17.48 -15.24 60.03
N ARG A 162 -18.11 -15.84 59.03
CA ARG A 162 -19.51 -15.52 58.64
C ARG A 162 -20.50 -15.74 59.74
N GLU A 163 -20.32 -16.77 60.57
CA GLU A 163 -21.17 -17.04 61.72
C GLU A 163 -21.01 -15.98 62.81
N ARG A 164 -19.76 -15.58 63.13
CA ARG A 164 -19.48 -14.53 64.13
C ARG A 164 -19.91 -13.15 63.66
N GLU A 165 -19.72 -12.83 62.36
CA GLU A 165 -20.24 -11.59 61.76
C GLU A 165 -21.76 -11.51 61.89
N GLY A 166 -22.46 -12.63 61.59
CA GLY A 166 -23.92 -12.71 61.79
C GLY A 166 -24.36 -12.54 63.26
N GLN A 167 -23.57 -13.09 64.20
CA GLN A 167 -23.82 -12.92 65.63
C GLN A 167 -23.54 -11.47 66.04
N ALA A 168 -22.44 -10.88 65.64
CA ALA A 168 -22.11 -9.47 65.93
C ALA A 168 -23.18 -8.51 65.40
N ALA A 169 -23.58 -8.71 64.10
CA ALA A 169 -24.60 -7.90 63.46
C ALA A 169 -25.96 -7.94 64.22
N LYS A 170 -26.43 -9.15 64.62
CA LYS A 170 -27.64 -9.32 65.38
C LYS A 170 -27.57 -8.66 66.77
N ARG A 171 -26.43 -8.84 67.47
CA ARG A 171 -26.24 -8.27 68.84
C ARG A 171 -26.17 -6.75 68.78
N LEU A 172 -25.42 -6.23 67.82
CA LEU A 172 -25.25 -4.79 67.61
C LEU A 172 -26.57 -4.10 67.23
N GLN A 173 -27.37 -4.74 66.37
CA GLN A 173 -28.70 -4.23 65.98
C GLN A 173 -29.66 -4.20 67.24
N ALA A 174 -29.55 -5.19 68.10
CA ALA A 174 -30.32 -5.22 69.39
C ALA A 174 -29.90 -4.06 70.31
N VAL A 175 -28.58 -3.84 70.47
CA VAL A 175 -28.02 -2.74 71.24
C VAL A 175 -28.40 -1.39 70.65
N LEU A 176 -28.30 -1.22 69.35
CA LEU A 176 -28.70 0.01 68.61
C LEU A 176 -30.20 0.30 68.84
N SER A 177 -31.04 -0.71 68.69
CA SER A 177 -32.50 -0.56 68.88
C SER A 177 -32.84 -0.16 70.33
N ALA A 178 -32.19 -0.77 71.34
CA ALA A 178 -32.34 -0.38 72.74
C ALA A 178 -31.82 1.04 73.00
N ALA A 179 -30.68 1.41 72.41
CA ALA A 179 -30.11 2.76 72.56
C ALA A 179 -30.99 3.84 71.91
N LYS A 180 -31.61 3.53 70.78
CA LYS A 180 -32.59 4.41 70.09
C LYS A 180 -33.83 4.57 70.97
N GLY A 181 -34.37 3.48 71.55
CA GLY A 181 -35.50 3.51 72.43
C GLY A 181 -35.26 4.29 73.76
N ALA A 182 -34.00 4.28 74.24
CA ALA A 182 -33.56 5.06 75.39
C ALA A 182 -33.15 6.51 75.08
N GLY A 183 -33.22 6.95 73.83
CA GLY A 183 -32.81 8.30 73.38
C GLY A 183 -31.33 8.59 73.56
N ILE A 184 -30.48 7.56 73.61
CA ILE A 184 -29.02 7.66 73.70
C ILE A 184 -28.40 7.94 72.32
N VAL A 185 -29.02 7.40 71.28
CA VAL A 185 -28.58 7.51 69.88
C VAL A 185 -29.71 8.12 69.03
N GLU A 186 -29.37 8.88 67.98
CA GLU A 186 -30.37 9.48 67.15
C GLU A 186 -31.20 8.41 66.41
N ALA A 187 -32.46 8.74 66.08
CA ALA A 187 -33.40 7.77 65.51
C ALA A 187 -32.94 7.21 64.13
N ASP A 188 -32.19 8.01 63.39
CA ASP A 188 -31.63 7.69 62.06
C ASP A 188 -30.22 7.07 62.14
N ALA A 189 -29.61 6.98 63.32
CA ALA A 189 -28.26 6.41 63.44
C ALA A 189 -28.21 4.97 62.92
N GLN A 190 -27.14 4.67 62.17
CA GLN A 190 -26.86 3.37 61.63
C GLN A 190 -25.53 2.85 62.16
N ILE A 191 -25.38 1.53 62.13
CA ILE A 191 -24.10 0.87 62.42
C ILE A 191 -23.03 1.34 61.43
N SER A 192 -21.87 1.71 61.91
CA SER A 192 -20.69 2.07 61.13
C SER A 192 -19.57 1.07 61.38
N ILE A 193 -18.62 0.97 60.44
CA ILE A 193 -17.38 0.22 60.64
C ILE A 193 -16.26 1.23 60.81
N ARG A 194 -15.44 1.09 61.87
CA ARG A 194 -14.23 1.85 62.12
C ARG A 194 -13.11 0.90 62.50
N ASP A 195 -11.97 1.01 61.85
CA ASP A 195 -10.80 0.12 62.04
C ASP A 195 -11.16 -1.38 62.06
N GLY A 196 -12.11 -1.78 61.19
CA GLY A 196 -12.58 -3.17 61.10
C GLY A 196 -13.54 -3.59 62.22
N ARG A 197 -14.01 -2.67 63.05
CA ARG A 197 -14.97 -2.93 64.16
C ARG A 197 -16.31 -2.31 63.88
N ALA A 198 -17.34 -3.03 64.15
CA ALA A 198 -18.68 -2.55 64.04
C ALA A 198 -19.01 -1.67 65.27
N VAL A 199 -19.36 -0.42 65.05
CA VAL A 199 -19.52 0.62 66.09
C VAL A 199 -20.84 1.36 65.91
N ILE A 200 -21.33 1.94 66.99
CA ILE A 200 -22.54 2.74 67.03
C ILE A 200 -22.13 4.23 67.14
N PRO A 201 -22.60 5.13 66.23
CA PRO A 201 -22.38 6.55 66.39
C PRO A 201 -23.21 7.12 67.50
N VAL A 202 -22.56 7.77 68.48
CA VAL A 202 -23.18 8.36 69.69
C VAL A 202 -22.78 9.84 69.74
N SER A 203 -23.73 10.71 70.06
CA SER A 203 -23.46 12.11 70.33
C SER A 203 -22.52 12.36 71.48
N ALA A 204 -21.71 13.43 71.40
CA ALA A 204 -20.77 13.78 72.48
C ALA A 204 -21.39 13.89 73.85
N SER A 205 -22.66 14.34 73.93
CA SER A 205 -23.44 14.46 75.22
C SER A 205 -23.81 13.10 75.83
N ASN A 206 -23.92 12.06 75.00
CA ASN A 206 -24.41 10.73 75.39
C ASN A 206 -23.30 9.67 75.39
N LYS A 207 -22.07 10.02 75.13
CA LYS A 207 -20.92 9.07 74.92
C LYS A 207 -20.68 8.15 76.14
N ARG A 208 -21.08 8.57 77.42
CA ARG A 208 -20.95 7.78 78.65
C ARG A 208 -22.20 6.94 78.97
N LYS A 209 -23.32 7.14 78.20
CA LYS A 209 -24.56 6.43 78.47
C LYS A 209 -24.61 5.06 77.75
N LEU A 210 -23.86 4.89 76.67
CA LEU A 210 -23.67 3.60 76.01
C LEU A 210 -22.42 2.96 76.65
N ASN A 211 -22.55 1.81 77.24
CA ASN A 211 -21.38 1.05 77.76
C ASN A 211 -20.61 0.49 76.62
N GLY A 212 -19.35 0.92 76.45
CA GLY A 212 -18.48 0.49 75.29
C GLY A 212 -17.18 1.23 75.28
N PHE A 213 -16.38 0.85 74.30
CA PHE A 213 -15.09 1.49 74.01
C PHE A 213 -15.23 2.47 72.84
N ILE A 214 -14.64 3.64 72.99
CA ILE A 214 -14.60 4.67 71.93
C ILE A 214 -13.40 4.34 71.02
N HIS A 215 -13.66 4.10 69.74
CA HIS A 215 -12.62 3.80 68.74
C HIS A 215 -12.27 5.01 67.92
N ASP A 216 -13.22 5.90 67.66
CA ASP A 216 -12.98 7.04 66.77
C ASP A 216 -13.93 8.21 67.16
N GLU A 217 -13.57 9.41 66.69
CA GLU A 217 -14.45 10.58 66.83
C GLU A 217 -14.58 11.28 65.45
N SER A 218 -15.74 11.90 65.23
CA SER A 218 -15.93 12.69 64.01
C SER A 218 -15.00 13.92 64.03
N ALA A 219 -14.57 14.39 62.82
CA ALA A 219 -13.70 15.55 62.71
C ALA A 219 -14.17 16.82 63.43
N THR A 220 -15.44 16.90 63.76
CA THR A 220 -16.04 17.99 64.51
C THR A 220 -16.16 17.69 66.03
N GLY A 221 -15.76 16.51 66.49
CA GLY A 221 -15.90 16.08 67.91
C GLY A 221 -17.34 15.89 68.41
N ARG A 222 -18.33 15.94 67.50
CA ARG A 222 -19.75 15.85 67.87
C ARG A 222 -20.26 14.44 67.97
N THR A 223 -19.68 13.48 67.31
CA THR A 223 -20.08 12.08 67.26
C THR A 223 -18.91 11.22 67.64
N PHE A 224 -19.11 10.31 68.55
CA PHE A 224 -18.16 9.30 68.94
C PHE A 224 -18.62 7.93 68.43
N TYR A 225 -17.72 7.16 67.95
CA TYR A 225 -17.96 5.80 67.48
C TYR A 225 -17.62 4.81 68.55
N VAL A 226 -18.71 4.24 69.18
CA VAL A 226 -18.60 3.39 70.33
C VAL A 226 -18.81 1.94 69.94
N GLU A 227 -17.90 1.07 70.32
CA GLU A 227 -18.07 -0.38 70.33
C GLU A 227 -18.74 -0.80 71.61
N PRO A 228 -20.00 -1.33 71.57
CA PRO A 228 -20.66 -1.78 72.79
C PRO A 228 -19.94 -2.97 73.42
N VAL A 229 -19.92 -3.01 74.78
CA VAL A 229 -19.28 -4.12 75.51
C VAL A 229 -19.83 -5.48 75.10
N GLU A 230 -21.09 -5.54 74.69
CA GLU A 230 -21.82 -6.76 74.31
C GLU A 230 -21.32 -7.38 73.04
N VAL A 231 -20.51 -6.62 72.18
CA VAL A 231 -19.94 -7.13 70.94
C VAL A 231 -18.44 -7.16 70.98
N VAL A 232 -17.76 -6.64 71.98
CA VAL A 232 -16.29 -6.58 72.07
C VAL A 232 -15.64 -7.95 71.96
N GLU A 233 -16.17 -8.95 72.68
CA GLU A 233 -15.64 -10.31 72.65
C GLU A 233 -15.82 -10.92 71.27
N ILE A 234 -16.99 -10.75 70.63
CA ILE A 234 -17.26 -11.24 69.28
C ILE A 234 -16.32 -10.55 68.22
N ASN A 235 -16.10 -9.25 68.32
CA ASN A 235 -15.18 -8.53 67.45
C ASN A 235 -13.72 -8.95 67.69
N ASN A 236 -13.31 -9.29 68.92
CA ASN A 236 -11.98 -9.84 69.17
C ASN A 236 -11.81 -11.26 68.57
N GLU A 237 -12.83 -12.11 68.74
CA GLU A 237 -12.86 -13.44 68.11
C GLU A 237 -12.81 -13.30 66.53
N LEU A 238 -13.54 -12.36 65.96
CA LEU A 238 -13.48 -12.07 64.53
C LEU A 238 -12.06 -11.69 64.09
N ARG A 239 -11.39 -10.84 64.83
CA ARG A 239 -9.98 -10.49 64.54
C ARG A 239 -9.03 -11.69 64.58
N GLU A 240 -9.21 -12.51 65.57
CA GLU A 240 -8.41 -13.75 65.71
C GLU A 240 -8.66 -14.68 64.53
N LEU A 241 -9.91 -14.79 64.06
CA LEU A 241 -10.27 -15.57 62.90
C LEU A 241 -9.74 -14.95 61.62
N GLU A 242 -9.77 -13.64 61.43
CA GLU A 242 -9.14 -12.95 60.30
C GLU A 242 -7.61 -13.16 60.26
N TYR A 243 -6.92 -13.15 61.42
CA TYR A 243 -5.50 -13.49 61.49
C TYR A 243 -5.29 -14.98 61.17
N ALA A 244 -6.19 -15.86 61.60
CA ALA A 244 -6.12 -17.26 61.26
C ALA A 244 -6.32 -17.47 59.73
N GLU A 245 -7.28 -16.76 59.15
CA GLU A 245 -7.47 -16.77 57.69
C GLU A 245 -6.22 -16.32 56.94
N ARG A 246 -5.63 -15.19 57.36
CA ARG A 246 -4.39 -14.70 56.71
C ARG A 246 -3.23 -15.71 56.83
N ARG A 247 -3.06 -16.31 58.04
CA ARG A 247 -2.01 -17.35 58.25
C ARG A 247 -2.26 -18.58 57.39
N GLU A 248 -3.53 -18.99 57.23
CA GLU A 248 -3.88 -20.14 56.42
C GLU A 248 -3.66 -19.85 54.93
N ILE A 249 -4.02 -18.67 54.42
CA ILE A 249 -3.76 -18.22 53.06
C ILE A 249 -2.24 -18.24 52.79
N VAL A 250 -1.44 -17.67 53.69
CA VAL A 250 0.03 -17.69 53.56
C VAL A 250 0.57 -19.12 53.53
N ARG A 251 0.02 -20.03 54.42
CA ARG A 251 0.41 -21.43 54.41
C ARG A 251 0.12 -22.11 53.06
N ILE A 252 -1.09 -21.91 52.53
CA ILE A 252 -1.50 -22.45 51.21
C ILE A 252 -0.56 -21.95 50.11
N LEU A 253 -0.31 -20.64 50.05
CA LEU A 253 0.54 -20.03 49.04
C LEU A 253 2.00 -20.49 49.18
N THR A 254 2.49 -20.68 50.41
CA THR A 254 3.84 -21.18 50.67
C THR A 254 3.97 -22.64 50.23
N GLU A 255 3.03 -23.51 50.59
CA GLU A 255 3.02 -24.90 50.14
C GLU A 255 2.94 -25.01 48.61
N PHE A 256 2.10 -24.20 47.98
CA PHE A 256 2.02 -24.14 46.54
C PHE A 256 3.36 -23.70 45.92
N THR A 257 3.94 -22.61 46.43
CA THR A 257 5.22 -22.05 45.91
C THR A 257 6.36 -23.06 46.06
N GLU A 258 6.48 -23.70 47.24
CA GLU A 258 7.51 -24.74 47.44
C GLU A 258 7.33 -25.91 46.48
N SER A 259 6.10 -26.28 46.16
CA SER A 259 5.82 -27.41 45.28
C SER A 259 6.16 -27.16 43.79
N ILE A 260 6.19 -25.88 43.34
CA ILE A 260 6.55 -25.50 41.97
C ILE A 260 7.99 -24.99 41.85
N ARG A 261 8.68 -24.79 42.98
CA ARG A 261 10.07 -24.31 43.03
C ARG A 261 11.05 -25.17 42.20
N PRO A 262 10.93 -26.53 42.19
CA PRO A 262 11.76 -27.36 41.33
C PRO A 262 11.67 -27.05 39.85
N ASP A 263 10.51 -26.53 39.42
CA ASP A 263 10.21 -26.20 38.02
C ASP A 263 10.61 -24.76 37.63
N ALA A 264 11.23 -23.98 38.56
CA ALA A 264 11.53 -22.55 38.37
C ALA A 264 12.31 -22.26 37.09
N GLU A 265 13.30 -23.09 36.71
CA GLU A 265 14.09 -22.87 35.48
C GLU A 265 13.29 -23.20 34.22
N LEU A 266 12.41 -24.20 34.27
CA LEU A 266 11.52 -24.53 33.14
C LEU A 266 10.44 -23.43 32.95
N ILE A 267 9.92 -22.89 34.07
CA ILE A 267 9.00 -21.73 34.06
C ILE A 267 9.71 -20.50 33.50
N ALA A 268 10.96 -20.26 33.86
CA ALA A 268 11.79 -19.17 33.29
C ALA A 268 11.94 -19.32 31.76
N ALA A 269 12.33 -20.52 31.29
CA ALA A 269 12.47 -20.80 29.86
C ALA A 269 11.16 -20.60 29.08
N SER A 270 10.01 -20.95 29.68
CA SER A 270 8.68 -20.69 29.11
C SER A 270 8.35 -19.18 29.08
N GLY A 271 8.75 -18.42 30.10
CA GLY A 271 8.67 -16.97 30.13
C GLY A 271 9.51 -16.30 29.06
N ASP A 272 10.75 -16.77 28.86
CA ASP A 272 11.65 -16.30 27.79
C ASP A 272 11.06 -16.57 26.40
N CYS A 273 10.48 -17.76 26.19
CA CYS A 273 9.77 -18.06 24.93
C CYS A 273 8.57 -17.12 24.73
N LEU A 274 7.81 -16.87 25.78
CA LEU A 274 6.66 -15.96 25.71
C LEU A 274 7.07 -14.53 25.36
N ALA A 275 8.22 -14.07 25.90
CA ALA A 275 8.79 -12.78 25.57
C ALA A 275 9.25 -12.71 24.09
N GLN A 276 9.85 -13.78 23.57
CA GLN A 276 10.19 -13.87 22.14
C GLN A 276 8.94 -13.84 21.26
N ILE A 277 7.89 -14.56 21.62
CA ILE A 277 6.60 -14.55 20.89
C ILE A 277 5.96 -13.15 20.93
N ASP A 278 5.97 -12.44 22.06
CA ASP A 278 5.44 -11.07 22.15
C ASP A 278 6.25 -10.09 21.28
N MET A 279 7.58 -10.19 21.27
CA MET A 279 8.45 -9.41 20.38
C MET A 279 8.14 -9.71 18.91
N LEU A 280 8.04 -10.98 18.51
CA LEU A 280 7.71 -11.37 17.13
C LEU A 280 6.31 -10.90 16.73
N ARG A 281 5.33 -10.98 17.65
CA ARG A 281 3.97 -10.45 17.46
C ARG A 281 3.98 -8.95 17.22
N ALA A 282 4.78 -8.19 17.97
CA ALA A 282 4.94 -6.76 17.79
C ALA A 282 5.55 -6.42 16.41
N LYS A 283 6.60 -7.16 15.99
CA LYS A 283 7.21 -7.03 14.65
C LYS A 283 6.22 -7.39 13.55
N GLY A 284 5.51 -8.53 13.69
CA GLY A 284 4.54 -8.99 12.70
C GLY A 284 3.39 -7.99 12.48
N ARG A 285 2.81 -7.45 13.54
CA ARG A 285 1.77 -6.41 13.47
C ARG A 285 2.29 -5.14 12.80
N TRP A 286 3.45 -4.66 13.22
CA TRP A 286 4.05 -3.48 12.60
C TRP A 286 4.36 -3.71 11.12
N ALA A 287 4.83 -4.90 10.75
CA ALA A 287 5.14 -5.28 9.37
C ALA A 287 3.87 -5.32 8.50
N SER A 288 2.78 -5.92 9.00
CA SER A 288 1.50 -5.97 8.30
C SER A 288 0.92 -4.57 8.07
N GLU A 289 0.89 -3.71 9.10
CA GLU A 289 0.41 -2.32 9.01
C GLU A 289 1.16 -1.48 7.96
N ASN A 290 2.46 -1.77 7.74
CA ASN A 290 3.33 -1.04 6.84
C ASN A 290 3.55 -1.74 5.48
N GLY A 291 2.91 -2.88 5.25
CA GLY A 291 3.02 -3.66 4.01
C GLY A 291 4.44 -4.17 3.78
N CYS A 292 5.08 -4.65 4.85
CA CYS A 292 6.39 -5.26 4.82
C CYS A 292 6.30 -6.75 4.51
N VAL A 293 7.32 -7.26 3.82
CA VAL A 293 7.44 -8.67 3.43
C VAL A 293 8.84 -9.18 3.69
N ARG A 294 9.02 -10.48 3.66
CA ARG A 294 10.34 -11.11 3.66
C ARG A 294 10.93 -11.04 2.25
N PRO A 295 12.07 -10.36 2.03
CA PRO A 295 12.75 -10.34 0.74
C PRO A 295 13.57 -11.60 0.54
N ILE A 296 14.08 -11.80 -0.68
CA ILE A 296 14.98 -12.89 -1.02
C ILE A 296 16.39 -12.56 -0.54
N LEU A 297 17.04 -13.47 0.19
CA LEU A 297 18.45 -13.38 0.50
C LEU A 297 19.26 -13.62 -0.77
N SER A 298 20.03 -12.61 -1.22
CA SER A 298 20.85 -12.72 -2.42
C SER A 298 22.07 -13.61 -2.20
N THR A 299 22.24 -14.60 -3.09
CA THR A 299 23.42 -15.46 -3.14
C THR A 299 24.52 -14.92 -4.03
N ASP A 300 24.17 -14.03 -4.97
CA ASP A 300 25.06 -13.50 -6.01
C ASP A 300 25.53 -12.06 -5.72
N ASP A 301 25.39 -11.60 -4.48
CA ASP A 301 25.72 -10.25 -4.03
C ASP A 301 24.92 -9.16 -4.81
N ARG A 302 23.70 -9.47 -5.26
CA ARG A 302 22.82 -8.51 -5.95
C ARG A 302 21.96 -7.76 -4.94
N LEU A 303 21.94 -6.44 -5.05
CA LEU A 303 21.00 -5.59 -4.34
C LEU A 303 19.91 -5.15 -5.32
N VAL A 304 18.73 -5.75 -5.22
CA VAL A 304 17.58 -5.44 -6.08
C VAL A 304 16.41 -5.01 -5.20
N LEU A 305 16.15 -3.73 -5.19
CA LEU A 305 14.98 -3.15 -4.53
C LEU A 305 13.88 -2.94 -5.57
N LYS A 306 12.73 -3.55 -5.35
CA LYS A 306 11.53 -3.37 -6.15
C LYS A 306 10.42 -2.84 -5.28
N ASN A 307 9.80 -1.75 -5.69
CA ASN A 307 8.71 -1.11 -4.96
C ASN A 307 9.08 -0.78 -3.50
N ALA A 308 10.36 -0.41 -3.26
CA ALA A 308 10.84 -0.10 -1.92
C ALA A 308 10.30 1.24 -1.42
N ARG A 309 9.91 1.29 -0.16
CA ARG A 309 9.31 2.47 0.48
C ARG A 309 10.03 2.78 1.78
N HIS A 310 10.19 4.06 2.07
CA HIS A 310 10.67 4.46 3.38
C HIS A 310 9.52 4.40 4.39
N PRO A 311 9.55 3.52 5.41
CA PRO A 311 8.38 3.25 6.24
C PRO A 311 7.84 4.48 6.96
N LEU A 312 8.71 5.29 7.57
CA LEU A 312 8.30 6.50 8.29
C LEU A 312 7.73 7.57 7.35
N LEU A 313 8.30 7.72 6.16
CA LEU A 313 7.77 8.65 5.15
C LEU A 313 6.42 8.17 4.62
N GLN A 314 6.26 6.87 4.41
CA GLN A 314 4.99 6.26 4.01
C GLN A 314 3.89 6.56 5.03
N GLN A 315 4.17 6.38 6.33
CA GLN A 315 3.23 6.69 7.40
C GLN A 315 2.84 8.19 7.41
N THR A 316 3.84 9.07 7.29
CA THR A 316 3.62 10.53 7.27
C THR A 316 2.75 10.95 6.07
N LEU A 317 3.04 10.44 4.87
CA LEU A 317 2.28 10.77 3.67
C LEU A 317 0.87 10.18 3.73
N ARG A 318 0.71 8.94 4.22
CA ARG A 318 -0.60 8.32 4.42
C ARG A 318 -1.47 9.13 5.38
N ALA A 319 -0.90 9.67 6.46
CA ALA A 319 -1.61 10.56 7.38
C ALA A 319 -2.06 11.88 6.71
N GLN A 320 -1.39 12.31 5.63
CA GLN A 320 -1.74 13.47 4.83
C GLN A 320 -2.66 13.12 3.63
N GLY A 321 -3.13 11.88 3.50
CA GLY A 321 -3.91 11.42 2.35
C GLY A 321 -3.11 11.32 1.05
N ARG A 322 -1.78 11.24 1.12
CA ARG A 322 -0.86 11.16 -0.03
C ARG A 322 -0.20 9.79 -0.10
N GLU A 323 0.11 9.36 -1.30
CA GLU A 323 0.83 8.10 -1.53
C GLU A 323 2.33 8.35 -1.71
N ILE A 324 3.14 7.42 -1.21
CA ILE A 324 4.59 7.44 -1.43
C ILE A 324 4.90 6.88 -2.83
N VAL A 325 5.82 7.54 -3.53
CA VAL A 325 6.36 7.00 -4.79
C VAL A 325 7.44 5.98 -4.42
N PRO A 326 7.30 4.72 -4.85
CA PRO A 326 8.25 3.67 -4.50
C PRO A 326 9.57 3.81 -5.26
N LEU A 327 10.63 3.26 -4.68
CA LEU A 327 11.97 3.21 -5.23
C LEU A 327 12.23 1.86 -5.89
N ASP A 328 12.67 1.88 -7.15
CA ASP A 328 13.28 0.75 -7.84
C ASP A 328 14.77 1.02 -8.03
N LEU A 329 15.62 0.12 -7.52
CA LEU A 329 17.08 0.22 -7.58
C LEU A 329 17.68 -1.16 -7.80
N GLN A 330 18.72 -1.25 -8.64
CA GLN A 330 19.44 -2.47 -8.85
C GLN A 330 20.96 -2.21 -8.90
N LEU A 331 21.70 -2.90 -8.05
CA LEU A 331 23.17 -2.96 -8.05
C LEU A 331 23.60 -4.42 -8.10
N ASP A 332 24.69 -4.68 -8.80
CA ASP A 332 25.30 -5.98 -8.94
C ASP A 332 26.84 -5.85 -8.99
N ARG A 333 27.56 -6.95 -9.15
CA ARG A 333 29.04 -6.93 -9.25
C ARG A 333 29.56 -6.15 -10.46
N ARG A 334 28.77 -5.94 -11.51
CA ARG A 334 29.15 -5.16 -12.70
C ARG A 334 28.89 -3.67 -12.51
N LYS A 335 27.85 -3.32 -11.78
CA LYS A 335 27.47 -1.94 -11.48
C LYS A 335 27.11 -1.87 -10.00
N HIS A 336 28.14 -1.71 -9.18
CA HIS A 336 27.98 -1.76 -7.72
C HIS A 336 27.91 -0.37 -7.05
N ILE A 337 28.20 0.71 -7.80
CA ILE A 337 27.99 2.09 -7.33
C ILE A 337 26.97 2.80 -8.20
N LEU A 338 25.99 3.45 -7.56
CA LEU A 338 24.99 4.29 -8.22
C LEU A 338 25.23 5.75 -7.86
N VAL A 339 25.44 6.59 -8.86
CA VAL A 339 25.53 8.05 -8.72
C VAL A 339 24.20 8.68 -9.10
N ILE A 340 23.46 9.20 -8.13
CA ILE A 340 22.15 9.82 -8.33
C ILE A 340 22.30 11.32 -8.51
N SER A 341 21.72 11.86 -9.56
CA SER A 341 21.66 13.30 -9.84
C SER A 341 20.25 13.77 -10.15
N GLY A 342 20.04 15.09 -10.15
CA GLY A 342 18.73 15.70 -10.34
C GLY A 342 18.48 16.90 -9.43
N PRO A 343 17.29 17.52 -9.45
CA PRO A 343 16.97 18.68 -8.61
C PRO A 343 16.96 18.31 -7.12
N ASN A 344 17.23 19.28 -6.23
CA ASN A 344 17.30 19.06 -4.78
C ASN A 344 15.98 18.53 -4.21
N ALA A 345 14.86 19.09 -4.62
CA ALA A 345 13.53 18.63 -4.21
C ALA A 345 13.10 17.30 -4.87
N GLY A 346 13.95 16.65 -5.69
CA GLY A 346 13.63 15.43 -6.45
C GLY A 346 13.57 14.15 -5.62
N GLY A 347 13.98 14.15 -4.34
CA GLY A 347 13.94 12.98 -3.47
C GLY A 347 15.24 12.16 -3.45
N LYS A 348 16.40 12.73 -3.85
CA LYS A 348 17.71 12.06 -3.83
C LYS A 348 18.06 11.46 -2.46
N SER A 349 18.02 12.29 -1.41
CA SER A 349 18.31 11.89 -0.03
C SER A 349 17.31 10.86 0.51
N VAL A 350 16.07 10.90 0.02
CA VAL A 350 15.05 9.89 0.36
C VAL A 350 15.39 8.53 -0.25
N CYS A 351 15.84 8.48 -1.51
CA CYS A 351 16.30 7.24 -2.15
C CYS A 351 17.45 6.60 -1.35
N LEU A 352 18.38 7.42 -0.92
CA LEU A 352 19.54 7.01 -0.14
C LEU A 352 19.13 6.48 1.24
N LYS A 353 18.29 7.23 1.98
CA LYS A 353 17.74 6.80 3.28
C LYS A 353 16.88 5.54 3.14
N THR A 354 16.10 5.43 2.06
CA THR A 354 15.27 4.23 1.80
C THR A 354 16.16 3.00 1.60
N THR A 355 17.23 3.12 0.82
CA THR A 355 18.20 2.03 0.65
C THR A 355 18.84 1.64 1.98
N GLY A 356 19.25 2.64 2.77
CA GLY A 356 19.86 2.41 4.07
C GLY A 356 18.95 1.73 5.07
N ILE A 357 17.73 2.24 5.25
CA ILE A 357 16.79 1.68 6.23
C ILE A 357 16.32 0.27 5.84
N VAL A 358 16.03 0.03 4.56
CA VAL A 358 15.59 -1.30 4.07
C VAL A 358 16.70 -2.32 4.28
N GLN A 359 17.96 -1.99 3.90
CA GLN A 359 19.09 -2.88 4.10
C GLN A 359 19.39 -3.14 5.58
N TYR A 360 19.27 -2.13 6.42
CA TYR A 360 19.51 -2.26 7.86
C TYR A 360 18.43 -3.09 8.55
N MET A 361 17.14 -2.82 8.24
CA MET A 361 16.02 -3.62 8.73
C MET A 361 16.20 -5.10 8.39
N PHE A 362 16.54 -5.39 7.13
CA PHE A 362 16.81 -6.74 6.65
C PHE A 362 17.86 -7.45 7.51
N GLN A 363 19.00 -6.82 7.76
CA GLN A 363 20.10 -7.43 8.54
C GLN A 363 19.84 -7.44 10.05
N CYS A 364 18.88 -6.67 10.55
CA CYS A 364 18.36 -6.81 11.90
C CYS A 364 17.24 -7.87 12.02
N GLY A 365 16.84 -8.52 10.91
CA GLY A 365 15.78 -9.54 10.90
C GLY A 365 14.36 -8.97 10.98
N PHE A 366 14.15 -7.78 10.42
CA PHE A 366 12.81 -7.20 10.24
C PHE A 366 12.31 -7.43 8.80
N PRO A 367 11.04 -7.81 8.60
CA PRO A 367 10.41 -7.71 7.30
C PRO A 367 10.51 -6.29 6.76
N VAL A 368 10.66 -6.12 5.45
CA VAL A 368 10.96 -4.82 4.82
C VAL A 368 9.86 -4.37 3.87
N PRO A 369 9.62 -3.06 3.73
CA PRO A 369 8.57 -2.51 2.87
C PRO A 369 8.98 -2.48 1.39
N VAL A 370 9.07 -3.65 0.79
CA VAL A 370 9.46 -3.88 -0.61
C VAL A 370 8.53 -4.89 -1.28
N SER A 371 8.75 -5.19 -2.57
CA SER A 371 8.11 -6.34 -3.21
C SER A 371 8.85 -7.63 -2.86
N GLU A 372 8.14 -8.76 -2.78
CA GLU A 372 8.68 -10.10 -2.48
C GLU A 372 9.81 -10.56 -3.43
N ILE A 373 9.84 -10.01 -4.64
CA ILE A 373 10.90 -10.30 -5.63
C ILE A 373 12.19 -9.48 -5.40
N SER A 374 12.25 -8.68 -4.34
CA SER A 374 13.46 -7.92 -4.00
C SER A 374 14.52 -8.85 -3.43
N GLU A 375 15.78 -8.62 -3.86
CA GLU A 375 16.94 -9.41 -3.44
C GLU A 375 17.91 -8.53 -2.65
N LEU A 376 18.26 -8.92 -1.44
CA LEU A 376 19.19 -8.18 -0.59
C LEU A 376 20.41 -9.03 -0.21
N PRO A 377 21.63 -8.51 -0.44
CA PRO A 377 22.86 -9.17 -0.02
C PRO A 377 23.14 -8.89 1.45
N VAL A 378 24.07 -9.64 2.03
CA VAL A 378 24.54 -9.40 3.40
C VAL A 378 25.84 -8.59 3.37
N PHE A 379 25.78 -7.35 3.82
CA PHE A 379 26.97 -6.49 3.98
C PHE A 379 27.62 -6.70 5.35
N ARG A 380 28.95 -6.62 5.38
CA ARG A 380 29.73 -6.62 6.63
C ARG A 380 29.70 -5.28 7.33
N SER A 381 29.60 -4.23 6.53
CA SER A 381 29.57 -2.84 7.04
C SER A 381 28.65 -1.98 6.20
N ILE A 382 28.02 -1.02 6.85
CA ILE A 382 27.26 0.05 6.21
C ILE A 382 27.80 1.37 6.76
N TYR A 383 28.17 2.25 5.84
CA TYR A 383 28.63 3.60 6.15
C TYR A 383 27.67 4.62 5.58
N ILE A 384 27.39 5.67 6.35
CA ILE A 384 26.47 6.72 5.91
C ILE A 384 27.06 8.10 6.17
N ASP A 385 26.91 8.97 5.19
CA ASP A 385 27.21 10.39 5.29
C ASP A 385 26.01 11.18 4.75
N ILE A 386 25.10 11.54 5.65
CA ILE A 386 23.84 12.24 5.34
C ILE A 386 23.61 13.33 6.38
N GLY A 387 23.23 14.51 5.88
CA GLY A 387 22.83 15.67 6.68
C GLY A 387 24.02 16.50 7.15
N ASP A 388 23.75 17.76 7.45
CA ASP A 388 24.71 18.70 8.01
C ASP A 388 24.97 18.38 9.48
N GLU A 389 26.15 17.94 9.82
CA GLU A 389 26.59 17.80 11.21
C GLU A 389 26.95 19.19 11.78
N GLN A 390 25.97 20.08 11.81
CA GLN A 390 26.06 21.35 12.56
C GLN A 390 25.76 21.05 14.03
N SER A 391 26.69 20.38 14.73
CA SER A 391 26.64 20.37 16.18
C SER A 391 27.41 21.60 16.67
N ILE A 392 26.77 22.39 17.53
CA ILE A 392 27.38 23.57 18.20
C ILE A 392 28.63 23.16 18.99
N ASP A 393 28.77 21.89 19.29
CA ASP A 393 29.89 21.31 20.10
C ASP A 393 31.12 20.91 19.27
N ASN A 394 31.04 20.87 17.92
CA ASN A 394 32.19 20.58 17.06
C ASN A 394 32.56 21.80 16.20
N ASP A 395 33.69 22.41 16.45
CA ASP A 395 34.30 23.52 15.68
C ASP A 395 34.68 23.16 14.22
N LEU A 396 34.34 21.94 13.76
CA LEU A 396 34.66 21.46 12.42
C LEU A 396 33.59 22.02 11.41
N SER A 397 34.10 22.62 10.33
CA SER A 397 33.21 22.99 9.23
C SER A 397 32.53 21.73 8.63
N THR A 398 31.35 21.87 8.09
CA THR A 398 30.60 20.79 7.43
C THR A 398 31.47 19.96 6.46
N TYR A 399 32.31 20.62 5.68
CA TYR A 399 33.27 19.99 4.76
C TYR A 399 34.31 19.10 5.46
N SER A 400 34.84 19.57 6.57
CA SER A 400 35.84 18.78 7.34
C SER A 400 35.23 17.52 7.94
N SER A 401 33.97 17.58 8.38
CA SER A 401 33.22 16.43 8.88
C SER A 401 32.95 15.41 7.77
N HIS A 402 32.54 15.86 6.57
CA HIS A 402 32.42 14.99 5.41
C HIS A 402 33.72 14.30 5.04
N LEU A 403 34.85 15.04 5.01
CA LEU A 403 36.17 14.45 4.72
C LEU A 403 36.60 13.43 5.79
N LEU A 404 36.29 13.66 7.05
CA LEU A 404 36.59 12.71 8.14
C LEU A 404 35.77 11.42 7.94
N ASN A 405 34.48 11.53 7.60
CA ASN A 405 33.64 10.39 7.28
C ASN A 405 34.18 9.63 6.07
N MET A 406 34.61 10.33 4.99
CA MET A 406 35.23 9.70 3.83
C MET A 406 36.53 8.96 4.19
N LYS A 407 37.35 9.54 5.06
CA LYS A 407 38.56 8.88 5.56
C LYS A 407 38.21 7.55 6.27
N HIS A 408 37.20 7.54 7.13
CA HIS A 408 36.76 6.30 7.80
C HIS A 408 36.17 5.29 6.80
N MET A 409 35.38 5.73 5.84
CA MET A 409 34.85 4.88 4.79
C MET A 409 35.97 4.25 3.96
N LEU A 410 36.93 5.06 3.52
CA LEU A 410 38.09 4.58 2.77
C LEU A 410 38.95 3.59 3.56
N ALA A 411 39.08 3.76 4.86
CA ALA A 411 39.84 2.83 5.70
C ALA A 411 39.14 1.47 5.83
N GLY A 412 37.81 1.46 6.02
CA GLY A 412 37.06 0.26 6.34
C GLY A 412 36.29 -0.38 5.16
N ALA A 413 36.25 0.25 3.99
CA ALA A 413 35.52 -0.26 2.85
C ALA A 413 36.13 -1.53 2.24
N SER A 414 35.26 -2.49 1.88
CA SER A 414 35.57 -3.74 1.19
C SER A 414 34.45 -4.05 0.17
N ASP A 415 34.60 -5.15 -0.54
CA ASP A 415 33.61 -5.70 -1.49
C ASP A 415 32.24 -6.03 -0.84
N ARG A 416 32.19 -6.17 0.49
CA ARG A 416 30.97 -6.37 1.28
C ARG A 416 30.60 -5.17 2.15
N THR A 417 30.83 -3.99 1.63
CA THR A 417 30.49 -2.72 2.28
C THR A 417 29.48 -1.96 1.44
N LEU A 418 28.45 -1.41 2.09
CA LEU A 418 27.52 -0.45 1.48
C LEU A 418 27.87 0.96 1.96
N VAL A 419 28.15 1.87 1.03
CA VAL A 419 28.37 3.30 1.32
C VAL A 419 27.20 4.14 0.83
N LEU A 420 26.74 5.05 1.67
CA LEU A 420 25.59 5.91 1.42
C LEU A 420 26.03 7.35 1.64
N ILE A 421 26.21 8.12 0.56
CA ILE A 421 26.78 9.47 0.63
C ILE A 421 25.82 10.46 -0.01
N ASP A 422 25.39 11.45 0.75
CA ASP A 422 24.55 12.54 0.26
C ASP A 422 25.40 13.77 -0.10
N GLU A 423 25.00 14.48 -1.15
CA GLU A 423 25.66 15.69 -1.64
C GLU A 423 27.18 15.61 -1.77
N PHE A 424 27.66 14.51 -2.34
CA PHE A 424 29.09 14.16 -2.42
C PHE A 424 29.95 15.27 -3.04
N GLY A 425 30.94 15.75 -2.27
CA GLY A 425 31.88 16.80 -2.65
C GLY A 425 31.44 18.22 -2.27
N SER A 426 30.22 18.40 -1.71
CA SER A 426 29.70 19.72 -1.31
C SER A 426 30.45 20.32 -0.10
N GLY A 427 30.22 21.61 0.16
CA GLY A 427 30.72 22.32 1.33
C GLY A 427 32.09 23.02 1.15
N THR A 428 32.65 22.99 -0.08
CA THR A 428 33.91 23.71 -0.42
C THR A 428 33.85 24.31 -1.84
N GLU A 429 34.97 24.86 -2.30
CA GLU A 429 35.07 25.37 -3.66
C GLU A 429 34.75 24.25 -4.68
N PRO A 430 33.82 24.48 -5.64
CA PRO A 430 33.27 23.43 -6.49
C PRO A 430 34.29 22.61 -7.29
N ASN A 431 35.34 23.21 -7.82
CA ASN A 431 36.31 22.50 -8.66
C ASN A 431 37.18 21.58 -7.79
N ILE A 432 37.64 22.07 -6.61
CA ILE A 432 38.47 21.30 -5.70
C ILE A 432 37.62 20.21 -5.03
N GLY A 433 36.41 20.53 -4.56
CA GLY A 433 35.48 19.56 -3.96
C GLY A 433 35.11 18.44 -4.93
N GLY A 434 34.83 18.79 -6.18
CA GLY A 434 34.55 17.82 -7.25
C GLY A 434 35.75 16.92 -7.56
N ALA A 435 36.96 17.45 -7.64
CA ALA A 435 38.17 16.67 -7.92
C ALA A 435 38.51 15.70 -6.77
N ILE A 436 38.36 16.14 -5.52
CA ILE A 436 38.60 15.29 -4.33
C ILE A 436 37.52 14.18 -4.28
N ALA A 437 36.28 14.51 -4.53
CA ALA A 437 35.21 13.54 -4.55
C ALA A 437 35.40 12.47 -5.66
N GLU A 438 35.85 12.87 -6.85
CA GLU A 438 36.16 11.95 -7.95
C GLU A 438 37.29 10.99 -7.57
N ALA A 439 38.39 11.49 -6.97
CA ALA A 439 39.50 10.67 -6.50
C ALA A 439 39.06 9.69 -5.37
N ILE A 440 38.19 10.11 -4.48
CA ILE A 440 37.61 9.24 -3.44
C ILE A 440 36.73 8.16 -4.08
N LEU A 441 35.89 8.53 -5.05
CA LEU A 441 35.04 7.60 -5.79
C LEU A 441 35.84 6.53 -6.51
N GLU A 442 36.95 6.92 -7.15
CA GLU A 442 37.88 5.99 -7.79
C GLU A 442 38.44 4.96 -6.81
N ARG A 443 38.80 5.40 -5.60
CA ARG A 443 39.29 4.51 -4.54
C ARG A 443 38.21 3.58 -4.00
N LEU A 444 36.98 4.07 -3.83
CA LEU A 444 35.84 3.24 -3.40
C LEU A 444 35.51 2.20 -4.48
N LEU A 445 35.57 2.60 -5.75
CA LEU A 445 35.39 1.70 -6.88
C LEU A 445 36.45 0.57 -6.91
N ALA A 446 37.72 0.93 -6.75
CA ALA A 446 38.83 -0.02 -6.70
C ALA A 446 38.73 -1.03 -5.55
N LYS A 447 38.02 -0.69 -4.46
CA LYS A 447 37.72 -1.59 -3.34
C LYS A 447 36.51 -2.50 -3.58
N GLY A 448 35.79 -2.32 -4.67
CA GLY A 448 34.63 -3.11 -5.04
C GLY A 448 33.40 -2.91 -4.13
N CYS A 449 33.36 -1.85 -3.29
CA CYS A 449 32.25 -1.61 -2.39
C CYS A 449 30.97 -1.20 -3.14
N TYR A 450 29.83 -1.55 -2.58
CA TYR A 450 28.53 -1.07 -3.06
C TYR A 450 28.28 0.34 -2.58
N GLY A 451 27.64 1.16 -3.42
CA GLY A 451 27.42 2.54 -3.07
C GLY A 451 26.18 3.15 -3.70
N VAL A 452 25.50 4.02 -2.92
CA VAL A 452 24.49 4.95 -3.44
C VAL A 452 24.95 6.35 -3.04
N ILE A 453 25.23 7.16 -4.05
CA ILE A 453 25.88 8.46 -3.87
C ILE A 453 25.05 9.51 -4.58
N THR A 454 24.72 10.61 -3.93
CA THR A 454 24.07 11.73 -4.60
C THR A 454 25.08 12.85 -4.87
N THR A 455 24.94 13.53 -5.98
CA THR A 455 25.83 14.64 -6.32
C THR A 455 25.18 15.66 -7.26
N HIS A 456 25.70 16.89 -7.17
CA HIS A 456 25.42 17.98 -8.12
C HIS A 456 26.55 18.19 -9.14
N TYR A 457 27.73 17.60 -8.91
CA TYR A 457 28.93 17.86 -9.72
C TYR A 457 28.89 17.14 -11.06
N ALA A 458 29.18 17.90 -12.11
CA ALA A 458 29.15 17.41 -13.49
C ALA A 458 30.28 16.44 -13.77
N ASN A 459 31.48 16.65 -13.21
CA ASN A 459 32.65 15.77 -13.35
C ASN A 459 32.35 14.35 -12.83
N ILE A 460 31.71 14.23 -11.66
CA ILE A 460 31.34 12.93 -11.08
C ILE A 460 30.30 12.21 -11.96
N LYS A 461 29.30 12.92 -12.52
CA LYS A 461 28.32 12.35 -13.47
C LYS A 461 29.00 11.87 -14.75
N TYR A 462 29.99 12.63 -15.24
CA TYR A 462 30.74 12.27 -16.41
C TYR A 462 31.63 11.05 -16.14
N TYR A 463 32.36 11.05 -15.04
CA TYR A 463 33.16 9.92 -14.59
C TYR A 463 32.32 8.64 -14.48
N ALA A 464 31.15 8.74 -13.88
CA ALA A 464 30.21 7.62 -13.76
C ALA A 464 29.66 7.13 -15.13
N SER A 465 29.64 7.98 -16.16
CA SER A 465 29.19 7.58 -17.52
C SER A 465 30.28 6.84 -18.30
N SER A 466 31.55 7.13 -18.01
CA SER A 466 32.72 6.61 -18.73
C SER A 466 33.41 5.43 -18.07
N THR A 467 33.05 5.13 -16.80
CA THR A 467 33.74 4.15 -15.98
C THR A 467 32.88 2.91 -15.71
N GLU A 468 33.45 1.73 -15.91
CA GLU A 468 32.81 0.47 -15.54
C GLU A 468 32.69 0.35 -14.02
N GLY A 469 31.66 -0.33 -13.52
CA GLY A 469 31.40 -0.47 -12.08
C GLY A 469 30.44 0.58 -11.51
N ILE A 470 30.23 1.68 -12.23
CA ILE A 470 29.37 2.77 -11.80
C ILE A 470 28.14 2.89 -12.73
N ALA A 471 27.01 3.18 -12.15
CA ALA A 471 25.80 3.53 -12.89
C ALA A 471 25.37 4.97 -12.56
N ASN A 472 24.93 5.73 -13.54
CA ASN A 472 24.22 6.97 -13.30
C ASN A 472 22.74 6.71 -13.05
N GLY A 473 22.12 7.52 -12.18
CA GLY A 473 20.69 7.56 -11.92
C GLY A 473 20.17 8.99 -11.95
N ALA A 474 19.03 9.18 -12.57
CA ALA A 474 18.34 10.47 -12.64
C ALA A 474 17.07 10.47 -11.82
N MET A 475 16.89 11.46 -10.95
CA MET A 475 15.56 11.73 -10.39
C MET A 475 14.71 12.42 -11.44
N MET A 476 13.58 11.79 -11.77
CA MET A 476 12.66 12.29 -12.78
C MET A 476 11.94 13.56 -12.33
N PHE A 477 11.81 14.49 -13.26
CA PHE A 477 11.18 15.78 -13.03
C PHE A 477 10.24 16.14 -14.17
N ASP A 478 9.03 16.52 -13.85
CA ASP A 478 8.08 17.04 -14.84
C ASP A 478 8.40 18.50 -15.13
N VAL A 479 8.99 18.76 -16.31
CA VAL A 479 9.40 20.11 -16.74
C VAL A 479 8.17 20.98 -17.05
N GLN A 480 7.05 20.38 -17.50
CA GLN A 480 5.84 21.13 -17.86
C GLN A 480 5.11 21.64 -16.61
N GLN A 481 4.95 20.76 -15.61
CA GLN A 481 4.28 21.11 -14.36
C GLN A 481 5.25 21.62 -13.27
N ILE A 482 6.55 21.56 -13.50
CA ILE A 482 7.64 21.89 -12.55
C ILE A 482 7.41 21.22 -11.20
N ARG A 483 7.19 19.92 -11.23
CA ARG A 483 7.09 19.12 -10.01
C ARG A 483 8.01 17.91 -10.09
N PRO A 484 8.62 17.51 -8.97
CA PRO A 484 9.36 16.27 -8.90
C PRO A 484 8.39 15.09 -9.05
N LEU A 485 8.80 14.10 -9.82
CA LEU A 485 8.07 12.84 -9.95
C LEU A 485 8.50 11.82 -8.88
N PHE A 486 9.55 12.12 -8.11
CA PHE A 486 10.16 11.26 -7.08
C PHE A 486 10.54 9.85 -7.57
N ARG A 487 10.72 9.70 -8.86
CA ARG A 487 11.01 8.44 -9.52
C ARG A 487 12.47 8.40 -9.92
N LEU A 488 13.17 7.32 -9.57
CA LEU A 488 14.56 7.09 -9.98
C LEU A 488 14.59 6.37 -11.33
N GLU A 489 15.33 6.90 -12.29
CA GLU A 489 15.65 6.23 -13.55
C GLU A 489 17.14 5.91 -13.59
N MET A 490 17.48 4.63 -13.69
CA MET A 490 18.85 4.17 -13.78
C MET A 490 19.39 4.20 -15.21
N GLY A 491 20.69 4.41 -15.37
CA GLY A 491 21.41 4.33 -16.66
C GLY A 491 21.67 5.66 -17.34
N LYS A 492 21.17 6.78 -16.80
CA LYS A 492 21.42 8.12 -17.37
C LYS A 492 21.65 9.14 -16.26
N PRO A 493 22.52 10.13 -16.46
CA PRO A 493 22.68 11.24 -15.52
C PRO A 493 21.47 12.17 -15.57
N GLY A 494 21.08 12.72 -14.40
CA GLY A 494 20.02 13.72 -14.29
C GLY A 494 20.50 15.15 -14.50
N SER A 495 19.61 16.03 -15.00
CA SER A 495 19.82 17.48 -15.07
C SER A 495 19.36 18.14 -13.76
N SER A 496 19.96 19.29 -13.41
CA SER A 496 19.54 20.09 -12.26
C SER A 496 18.25 20.89 -12.49
N PHE A 497 17.89 21.13 -13.77
CA PHE A 497 16.76 21.95 -14.21
C PHE A 497 16.74 23.37 -13.61
N ALA A 498 17.90 23.88 -13.18
CA ALA A 498 17.98 25.15 -12.46
C ALA A 498 17.48 26.33 -13.30
N ILE A 499 17.82 26.39 -14.58
CA ILE A 499 17.42 27.47 -15.49
C ILE A 499 15.90 27.42 -15.74
N GLU A 500 15.33 26.26 -15.91
CA GLU A 500 13.88 26.07 -16.11
C GLU A 500 13.08 26.45 -14.87
N ILE A 501 13.55 26.05 -13.71
CA ILE A 501 12.97 26.41 -12.43
C ILE A 501 13.04 27.94 -12.26
N ALA A 502 14.19 28.55 -12.53
CA ALA A 502 14.36 30.01 -12.46
C ALA A 502 13.40 30.77 -13.39
N ARG A 503 13.24 30.29 -14.64
CA ARG A 503 12.32 30.88 -15.63
C ARG A 503 10.88 30.81 -15.15
N LYS A 504 10.47 29.67 -14.59
CA LYS A 504 9.07 29.50 -14.16
C LYS A 504 8.72 30.16 -12.84
N ILE A 505 9.69 30.36 -11.95
CA ILE A 505 9.52 31.22 -10.75
C ILE A 505 9.36 32.69 -11.13
N GLY A 506 9.65 33.05 -12.40
CA GLY A 506 9.47 34.39 -12.92
C GLY A 506 10.72 35.28 -12.82
N LEU A 507 11.93 34.69 -12.74
CA LEU A 507 13.15 35.47 -12.89
C LEU A 507 13.15 36.15 -14.27
N PRO A 508 13.55 37.45 -14.35
CA PRO A 508 13.64 38.18 -15.62
C PRO A 508 14.52 37.45 -16.64
N GLU A 509 14.05 37.36 -17.89
CA GLU A 509 14.76 36.64 -18.94
C GLU A 509 16.16 37.17 -19.22
N GLU A 510 16.40 38.44 -18.94
CA GLU A 510 17.71 39.08 -19.01
C GLU A 510 18.72 38.46 -18.02
N ILE A 511 18.26 38.19 -16.78
CA ILE A 511 19.09 37.54 -15.75
C ILE A 511 19.36 36.09 -16.15
N ILE A 512 18.34 35.41 -16.66
CA ILE A 512 18.45 34.01 -17.11
C ILE A 512 19.44 33.89 -18.28
N ARG A 513 19.37 34.84 -19.25
CA ARG A 513 20.29 34.86 -20.39
C ARG A 513 21.72 35.14 -19.93
N ALA A 514 21.90 36.17 -19.09
CA ALA A 514 23.22 36.52 -18.53
C ALA A 514 23.82 35.37 -17.70
N ALA A 515 23.00 34.61 -16.94
CA ALA A 515 23.43 33.45 -16.19
C ALA A 515 23.84 32.32 -17.15
N SER A 516 23.07 32.11 -18.24
CA SER A 516 23.38 31.11 -19.25
C SER A 516 24.68 31.40 -20.00
N GLU A 517 24.94 32.67 -20.35
CA GLU A 517 26.20 33.10 -20.97
C GLU A 517 27.40 32.88 -20.03
N LYS A 518 27.24 33.18 -18.73
CA LYS A 518 28.30 32.99 -17.70
C LYS A 518 28.57 31.51 -17.38
N ALA A 519 27.56 30.64 -17.47
CA ALA A 519 27.70 29.20 -17.22
C ALA A 519 28.50 28.46 -18.30
N GLY A 520 28.68 29.08 -19.47
CA GLY A 520 29.44 28.53 -20.59
C GLY A 520 28.63 27.64 -21.55
N SER A 521 28.95 27.73 -22.84
CA SER A 521 28.21 27.03 -23.91
C SER A 521 28.24 25.49 -23.79
N ASP A 522 29.36 24.93 -23.34
CA ASP A 522 29.55 23.48 -23.28
C ASP A 522 28.73 22.81 -22.17
N HIS A 523 28.61 23.43 -21.01
CA HIS A 523 27.76 22.96 -19.94
C HIS A 523 26.28 23.02 -20.31
N ILE A 524 25.86 24.08 -20.97
CA ILE A 524 24.46 24.27 -21.42
C ILE A 524 24.11 23.30 -22.54
N ASN A 525 25.02 23.05 -23.48
CA ASN A 525 24.78 22.09 -24.55
C ASN A 525 24.67 20.66 -24.05
N LEU A 526 25.49 20.25 -23.09
CA LEU A 526 25.42 18.92 -22.46
C LEU A 526 24.10 18.75 -21.69
N GLU A 527 23.72 19.74 -20.87
CA GLU A 527 22.44 19.73 -20.16
C GLU A 527 21.23 19.75 -21.11
N LYS A 528 21.34 20.47 -22.25
CA LYS A 528 20.29 20.52 -23.27
C LYS A 528 20.14 19.17 -23.98
N GLN A 529 21.22 18.53 -24.35
CA GLN A 529 21.20 17.17 -24.93
C GLN A 529 20.65 16.12 -23.98
N LEU A 530 21.07 16.15 -22.72
CA LEU A 530 20.54 15.26 -21.67
C LEU A 530 19.02 15.46 -21.47
N ARG A 531 18.56 16.70 -21.62
CA ARG A 531 17.16 17.09 -21.51
C ARG A 531 16.31 16.60 -22.70
N GLU A 532 16.81 16.73 -23.91
CA GLU A 532 16.14 16.24 -25.13
C GLU A 532 16.00 14.71 -25.05
N ILE A 533 17.05 13.99 -24.65
CA ILE A 533 17.02 12.55 -24.47
C ILE A 533 16.02 12.14 -23.37
N ALA A 534 15.96 12.86 -22.25
CA ALA A 534 15.02 12.58 -21.17
C ALA A 534 13.56 12.80 -21.61
N ARG A 535 13.30 13.88 -22.39
CA ARG A 535 11.98 14.19 -22.94
C ARG A 535 11.50 13.14 -23.94
N ASP A 536 12.39 12.74 -24.86
CA ASP A 536 12.06 11.74 -25.88
C ASP A 536 11.79 10.38 -25.23
N LYS A 537 12.57 10.01 -24.22
CA LYS A 537 12.34 8.77 -23.48
C LYS A 537 11.02 8.78 -22.73
N HIS A 538 10.69 9.87 -22.04
CA HIS A 538 9.40 10.00 -21.35
C HIS A 538 8.21 9.89 -22.30
N TYR A 539 8.32 10.50 -23.49
CA TYR A 539 7.33 10.35 -24.56
C TYR A 539 7.18 8.88 -25.01
N TRP A 540 8.31 8.18 -25.21
CA TRP A 540 8.28 6.78 -25.61
C TRP A 540 7.78 5.84 -24.51
N GLU A 541 8.06 6.14 -23.24
CA GLU A 541 7.54 5.39 -22.10
C GLU A 541 6.03 5.53 -21.97
N GLN A 542 5.50 6.75 -22.04
CA GLN A 542 4.05 6.98 -22.02
C GLN A 542 3.36 6.27 -23.21
N LYS A 543 3.98 6.28 -24.36
CA LYS A 543 3.46 5.60 -25.55
C LYS A 543 3.46 4.08 -25.39
N ARG A 544 4.52 3.52 -24.80
CA ARG A 544 4.63 2.09 -24.49
C ARG A 544 3.62 1.65 -23.45
N ASP A 545 3.39 2.43 -22.39
CA ASP A 545 2.39 2.11 -21.37
C ASP A 545 0.98 2.18 -21.96
N ARG A 546 0.72 3.14 -22.85
CA ARG A 546 -0.56 3.21 -23.59
C ARG A 546 -0.75 2.00 -24.51
N ILE A 547 0.29 1.56 -25.19
CA ILE A 547 0.26 0.35 -26.03
C ILE A 547 -0.02 -0.87 -25.16
N ARG A 548 0.66 -1.05 -24.02
CA ARG A 548 0.43 -2.17 -23.10
C ARG A 548 -1.00 -2.21 -22.56
N LEU A 549 -1.58 -1.05 -22.21
CA LEU A 549 -2.97 -0.95 -21.80
C LEU A 549 -3.95 -1.32 -22.92
N THR A 550 -3.61 -0.91 -24.15
CA THR A 550 -4.42 -1.24 -25.34
C THR A 550 -4.32 -2.72 -25.67
N ASP A 551 -3.13 -3.30 -25.59
CA ASP A 551 -2.90 -4.74 -25.83
C ASP A 551 -3.67 -5.60 -24.81
N ARG A 552 -3.65 -5.24 -23.52
CA ARG A 552 -4.49 -5.91 -22.50
C ARG A 552 -5.98 -5.85 -22.82
N LYS A 553 -6.48 -4.67 -23.21
CA LYS A 553 -7.88 -4.54 -23.61
C LYS A 553 -8.23 -5.35 -24.86
N VAL A 554 -7.29 -5.46 -25.80
CA VAL A 554 -7.48 -6.30 -26.99
C VAL A 554 -7.48 -7.77 -26.62
N GLU A 555 -6.62 -8.22 -25.72
CA GLU A 555 -6.60 -9.61 -25.21
C GLU A 555 -7.91 -9.96 -24.46
N GLU A 556 -8.41 -9.08 -23.60
CA GLU A 556 -9.69 -9.24 -22.90
C GLU A 556 -10.86 -9.32 -23.88
N LEU A 557 -10.86 -8.47 -24.92
CA LEU A 557 -11.86 -8.48 -25.99
C LEU A 557 -11.78 -9.76 -26.83
N GLU A 558 -10.58 -10.22 -27.19
CA GLU A 558 -10.39 -11.50 -27.92
C GLU A 558 -10.90 -12.68 -27.09
N GLN A 559 -10.63 -12.68 -25.80
CA GLN A 559 -11.10 -13.71 -24.87
C GLN A 559 -12.64 -13.72 -24.78
N THR A 560 -13.24 -12.55 -24.60
CA THR A 560 -14.69 -12.39 -24.55
C THR A 560 -15.37 -12.81 -25.85
N TYR A 561 -14.82 -12.43 -27.02
CA TYR A 561 -15.34 -12.86 -28.32
C TYR A 561 -15.17 -14.36 -28.57
N SER A 562 -14.07 -14.95 -28.11
CA SER A 562 -13.85 -16.40 -28.23
C SER A 562 -14.84 -17.19 -27.40
N GLU A 563 -15.17 -16.72 -26.19
CA GLU A 563 -16.20 -17.32 -25.33
C GLU A 563 -17.60 -17.18 -25.93
N GLN A 564 -17.93 -16.01 -26.47
CA GLN A 564 -19.22 -15.79 -27.16
C GLN A 564 -19.37 -16.70 -28.39
N LEU A 565 -18.30 -16.83 -29.21
CA LEU A 565 -18.30 -17.72 -30.35
C LEU A 565 -18.44 -19.20 -29.95
N SER A 566 -17.83 -19.61 -28.84
CA SER A 566 -17.96 -20.99 -28.34
C SER A 566 -19.40 -21.26 -27.87
N LYS A 567 -20.05 -20.32 -27.18
CA LYS A 567 -21.45 -20.41 -26.76
C LYS A 567 -22.39 -20.49 -27.97
N ILE A 568 -22.24 -19.61 -28.96
CA ILE A 568 -23.03 -19.63 -30.19
C ILE A 568 -22.86 -20.97 -30.94
N ARG A 569 -21.64 -21.50 -31.00
CA ARG A 569 -21.41 -22.83 -31.62
C ARG A 569 -22.09 -23.96 -30.85
N ALA A 570 -22.07 -23.92 -29.52
CA ALA A 570 -22.74 -24.90 -28.69
C ALA A 570 -24.27 -24.80 -28.84
N GLU A 571 -24.86 -23.62 -28.80
CA GLU A 571 -26.28 -23.37 -29.04
C GLU A 571 -26.72 -23.83 -30.43
N ARG A 572 -25.94 -23.54 -31.46
CA ARG A 572 -26.19 -24.01 -32.82
C ARG A 572 -26.19 -25.54 -32.92
N GLN A 573 -25.26 -26.21 -32.30
CA GLN A 573 -25.19 -27.68 -32.27
C GLN A 573 -26.44 -28.25 -31.55
N GLU A 574 -26.86 -27.63 -30.48
CA GLU A 574 -28.05 -28.06 -29.74
C GLU A 574 -29.33 -27.86 -30.56
N ILE A 575 -29.47 -26.73 -31.25
CA ILE A 575 -30.60 -26.47 -32.16
C ILE A 575 -30.64 -27.49 -33.31
N LEU A 576 -29.49 -27.76 -33.93
CA LEU A 576 -29.40 -28.78 -34.99
C LEU A 576 -29.70 -30.16 -34.47
N ARG A 577 -29.29 -30.50 -33.24
CA ARG A 577 -29.60 -31.79 -32.60
C ARG A 577 -31.10 -31.92 -32.33
N ARG A 578 -31.76 -30.86 -31.81
CA ARG A 578 -33.20 -30.82 -31.59
C ARG A 578 -33.98 -30.93 -32.90
N ALA A 579 -33.59 -30.16 -33.92
CA ALA A 579 -34.22 -30.23 -35.23
C ALA A 579 -34.08 -31.62 -35.87
N LYS A 580 -32.94 -32.29 -35.71
CA LYS A 580 -32.74 -33.67 -36.17
C LYS A 580 -33.61 -34.69 -35.41
N GLN A 581 -33.77 -34.50 -34.10
CA GLN A 581 -34.66 -35.33 -33.28
C GLN A 581 -36.12 -35.11 -33.65
N GLU A 582 -36.56 -33.88 -33.86
CA GLU A 582 -37.92 -33.53 -34.31
C GLU A 582 -38.20 -34.09 -35.69
N ALA A 583 -37.25 -33.97 -36.63
CA ALA A 583 -37.36 -34.60 -37.96
C ALA A 583 -37.47 -36.11 -37.87
N GLN A 584 -36.68 -36.75 -37.00
CA GLN A 584 -36.78 -38.22 -36.80
C GLN A 584 -38.10 -38.64 -36.15
N GLN A 585 -38.64 -37.83 -35.22
CA GLN A 585 -40.00 -38.07 -34.66
C GLN A 585 -41.08 -37.90 -35.71
N LEU A 586 -41.04 -36.84 -36.54
CA LEU A 586 -41.96 -36.60 -37.63
C LEU A 586 -41.96 -37.78 -38.63
N ILE A 587 -40.78 -38.30 -39.00
CA ILE A 587 -40.65 -39.47 -39.90
C ILE A 587 -41.24 -40.75 -39.23
N ALA A 588 -40.98 -40.92 -37.92
CA ALA A 588 -41.53 -42.04 -37.18
C ALA A 588 -43.07 -42.00 -37.07
N ASP A 589 -43.60 -40.79 -36.83
CA ASP A 589 -45.01 -40.55 -36.74
C ASP A 589 -45.70 -40.69 -38.13
N ALA A 590 -45.02 -40.17 -39.19
CA ALA A 590 -45.49 -40.39 -40.58
C ALA A 590 -45.53 -41.88 -40.95
N ASN A 591 -44.47 -42.62 -40.62
CA ASN A 591 -44.45 -44.08 -40.87
C ASN A 591 -45.57 -44.82 -40.10
N ARG A 592 -45.83 -44.42 -38.83
CA ARG A 592 -46.95 -44.94 -38.04
C ARG A 592 -48.34 -44.65 -38.67
N GLN A 593 -48.50 -43.43 -39.20
CA GLN A 593 -49.70 -43.00 -39.88
C GLN A 593 -49.91 -43.76 -41.21
N ILE A 594 -48.83 -43.96 -41.98
CA ILE A 594 -48.81 -44.77 -43.18
C ILE A 594 -49.17 -46.22 -42.84
N GLU A 595 -48.56 -46.82 -41.78
CA GLU A 595 -48.96 -48.20 -41.37
C GLU A 595 -50.41 -48.29 -40.92
N ASN A 596 -50.90 -47.31 -40.16
CA ASN A 596 -52.29 -47.27 -39.73
C ASN A 596 -53.22 -47.07 -40.94
N THR A 597 -52.88 -46.29 -41.93
CA THR A 597 -53.66 -46.04 -43.16
C THR A 597 -53.67 -47.34 -44.00
N ILE A 598 -52.54 -48.00 -44.13
CA ILE A 598 -52.47 -49.32 -44.83
C ILE A 598 -53.36 -50.37 -44.11
N ARG A 599 -53.36 -50.37 -42.79
CA ARG A 599 -54.17 -51.21 -41.95
C ARG A 599 -55.67 -50.93 -42.14
N THR A 600 -56.08 -49.63 -42.11
CA THR A 600 -57.48 -49.22 -42.35
C THR A 600 -57.91 -49.56 -43.73
N ILE A 601 -57.07 -49.42 -44.77
CA ILE A 601 -57.35 -49.81 -46.15
C ILE A 601 -57.51 -51.33 -46.28
N ARG A 602 -56.72 -52.13 -45.51
CA ARG A 602 -56.91 -53.57 -45.50
C ARG A 602 -58.13 -54.04 -44.74
N GLU A 603 -58.56 -53.35 -43.68
CA GLU A 603 -59.75 -53.73 -42.88
C GLU A 603 -61.06 -53.27 -43.56
N ALA A 604 -60.99 -52.24 -44.36
CA ALA A 604 -62.24 -51.65 -45.05
C ALA A 604 -62.60 -52.28 -46.38
N GLN A 605 -62.25 -53.53 -46.68
CA GLN A 605 -62.68 -54.26 -47.88
C GLN A 605 -63.26 -53.38 -49.03
N ALA A 606 -62.29 -52.68 -49.75
CA ALA A 606 -62.59 -52.13 -51.11
C ALA A 606 -63.72 -51.11 -51.29
N GLU A 607 -63.90 -50.10 -50.45
CA GLU A 607 -64.58 -48.91 -50.83
C GLU A 607 -63.67 -47.86 -51.48
N LYS A 608 -63.90 -47.58 -52.79
CA LYS A 608 -63.08 -46.71 -53.64
C LYS A 608 -62.91 -45.26 -53.12
N GLU A 609 -63.85 -44.77 -52.38
CA GLU A 609 -63.81 -43.34 -51.89
C GLU A 609 -62.92 -43.13 -50.69
N LEU A 610 -62.93 -44.09 -49.74
CA LEU A 610 -62.09 -43.98 -48.55
C LEU A 610 -60.55 -44.14 -48.86
N THR A 611 -60.22 -44.95 -49.85
CA THR A 611 -58.87 -45.12 -50.33
C THR A 611 -58.36 -43.88 -51.06
N ARG A 612 -59.23 -43.08 -51.68
CA ARG A 612 -58.88 -41.84 -52.37
C ARG A 612 -58.65 -40.65 -51.40
N LEU A 613 -59.40 -40.61 -50.32
CA LEU A 613 -59.21 -39.66 -49.24
C LEU A 613 -57.90 -39.90 -48.47
N ALA A 614 -57.58 -41.09 -48.07
CA ALA A 614 -56.42 -41.49 -47.40
C ALA A 614 -55.08 -41.24 -48.20
N ARG A 615 -55.17 -41.40 -49.56
CA ARG A 615 -54.08 -40.98 -50.44
C ARG A 615 -53.86 -39.47 -50.54
N ARG A 616 -54.97 -38.71 -50.59
CA ARG A 616 -54.82 -37.24 -50.57
C ARG A 616 -54.19 -36.70 -49.31
N GLU A 617 -54.64 -37.20 -48.16
CA GLU A 617 -53.96 -36.79 -46.86
C GLU A 617 -52.48 -37.10 -46.78
N LEU A 618 -52.04 -38.17 -47.43
CA LEU A 618 -50.62 -38.54 -47.47
C LEU A 618 -49.85 -37.70 -48.48
N ASP A 619 -50.42 -37.32 -49.59
CA ASP A 619 -49.80 -36.42 -50.60
C ASP A 619 -49.65 -34.98 -50.05
N ASP A 620 -50.71 -34.48 -49.35
CA ASP A 620 -50.61 -33.13 -48.69
C ASP A 620 -49.58 -33.07 -47.57
N PHE A 621 -49.34 -34.14 -46.81
CA PHE A 621 -48.31 -34.21 -45.81
C PHE A 621 -46.91 -34.27 -46.42
N ARG A 622 -46.72 -34.93 -47.55
CA ARG A 622 -45.48 -35.04 -48.26
C ARG A 622 -44.99 -33.66 -48.81
N GLU A 623 -45.97 -32.88 -49.37
CA GLU A 623 -45.68 -31.53 -49.84
C GLU A 623 -45.21 -30.57 -48.75
N THR A 624 -45.74 -30.74 -47.51
CA THR A 624 -45.33 -29.91 -46.37
C THR A 624 -43.93 -30.21 -45.87
N VAL A 625 -43.42 -31.43 -46.03
CA VAL A 625 -42.06 -31.84 -45.59
C VAL A 625 -40.98 -31.45 -46.64
N GLU A 626 -41.31 -31.41 -47.92
CA GLU A 626 -40.39 -31.09 -49.00
C GLU A 626 -40.05 -29.58 -49.13
N GLN A 627 -40.80 -28.70 -48.48
CA GLN A 627 -40.59 -27.23 -48.57
C GLN A 627 -39.53 -26.69 -47.57
N THR A 628 -38.86 -27.50 -46.77
CA THR A 628 -37.88 -27.05 -45.78
C THR A 628 -36.42 -27.33 -46.24
N ASP A 629 -35.99 -26.72 -47.32
CA ASP A 629 -34.61 -26.82 -47.79
C ASP A 629 -33.73 -25.76 -47.15
N THR A 630 -33.01 -26.14 -46.05
CA THR A 630 -32.10 -25.27 -45.30
C THR A 630 -30.63 -25.45 -45.67
N ALA A 631 -30.32 -26.35 -46.63
CA ALA A 631 -28.93 -26.72 -46.96
C ALA A 631 -28.11 -25.56 -47.58
N GLU A 632 -28.74 -24.67 -48.32
CA GLU A 632 -28.06 -23.53 -48.95
C GLU A 632 -27.67 -22.40 -47.94
N ARG A 633 -28.50 -22.18 -46.92
CA ARG A 633 -28.20 -21.21 -45.85
C ARG A 633 -27.08 -21.68 -44.97
N ASP A 634 -27.00 -22.94 -44.64
CA ASP A 634 -25.93 -23.51 -43.78
C ASP A 634 -24.58 -23.51 -44.49
N ALA A 635 -24.52 -23.71 -45.80
CA ALA A 635 -23.32 -23.62 -46.59
C ALA A 635 -22.78 -22.18 -46.74
N ALA A 636 -23.67 -21.15 -46.75
CA ALA A 636 -23.28 -19.76 -46.77
C ALA A 636 -22.66 -19.28 -45.43
N VAL A 637 -23.24 -19.69 -44.31
CA VAL A 637 -22.72 -19.40 -42.96
C VAL A 637 -21.37 -20.09 -42.70
N ALA A 638 -21.22 -21.34 -43.13
CA ALA A 638 -19.94 -22.06 -42.99
C ALA A 638 -18.82 -21.40 -43.78
N ARG A 639 -19.08 -20.88 -45.01
CA ARG A 639 -18.07 -20.13 -45.80
C ARG A 639 -17.64 -18.81 -45.15
N GLU A 640 -18.55 -18.11 -44.49
CA GLU A 640 -18.19 -16.86 -43.78
C GLU A 640 -17.36 -17.13 -42.52
N ILE A 641 -17.64 -18.18 -41.79
CA ILE A 641 -16.83 -18.63 -40.64
C ILE A 641 -15.40 -18.99 -41.07
N GLU A 642 -15.25 -19.76 -42.13
CA GLU A 642 -13.95 -20.14 -42.68
C GLU A 642 -13.12 -18.91 -43.14
N ARG A 643 -13.78 -17.89 -43.71
CA ARG A 643 -13.17 -16.63 -44.10
C ARG A 643 -12.67 -15.82 -42.92
N ILE A 644 -13.39 -15.83 -41.79
CA ILE A 644 -12.97 -15.20 -40.55
C ILE A 644 -11.77 -15.94 -39.92
N GLU A 645 -11.76 -17.26 -39.92
CA GLU A 645 -10.66 -18.09 -39.43
C GLU A 645 -9.37 -17.92 -40.24
N ARG A 646 -9.46 -17.86 -41.58
CA ARG A 646 -8.31 -17.56 -42.45
C ARG A 646 -7.75 -16.15 -42.23
N ARG A 647 -8.59 -15.15 -41.93
CA ARG A 647 -8.12 -13.81 -41.56
C ARG A 647 -7.38 -13.82 -40.23
N ARG A 648 -7.81 -14.63 -39.26
CA ARG A 648 -7.19 -14.80 -37.95
C ARG A 648 -5.82 -15.48 -38.04
N GLN A 649 -5.69 -16.54 -38.81
CA GLN A 649 -4.42 -17.21 -39.05
C GLN A 649 -3.39 -16.29 -39.73
N ARG A 650 -3.78 -15.53 -40.74
CA ARG A 650 -2.89 -14.54 -41.37
C ARG A 650 -2.42 -13.43 -40.43
N ARG A 651 -3.25 -13.04 -39.43
CA ARG A 651 -2.85 -12.07 -38.41
C ARG A 651 -1.92 -12.69 -37.35
N ALA A 652 -2.11 -13.94 -36.96
CA ALA A 652 -1.19 -14.65 -36.07
C ALA A 652 0.20 -14.85 -36.71
N GLU A 653 0.24 -15.30 -37.97
CA GLU A 653 1.48 -15.45 -38.74
C GLU A 653 2.21 -14.12 -38.97
N ARG A 654 1.49 -13.01 -39.10
CA ARG A 654 2.08 -11.68 -39.20
C ARG A 654 2.68 -11.23 -37.84
N ARG A 655 2.04 -11.51 -36.69
CA ARG A 655 2.55 -11.25 -35.33
C ARG A 655 3.81 -12.08 -35.06
N GLU A 656 3.84 -13.35 -35.45
CA GLU A 656 5.03 -14.20 -35.30
C GLU A 656 6.20 -13.69 -36.18
N ARG A 657 5.94 -13.16 -37.36
CA ARG A 657 6.95 -12.54 -38.21
C ARG A 657 7.44 -11.20 -37.72
N GLU A 658 6.57 -10.39 -37.07
CA GLU A 658 6.93 -9.11 -36.47
C GLU A 658 7.69 -9.33 -35.16
N GLY A 659 7.33 -10.34 -34.30
CA GLY A 659 8.08 -10.72 -33.09
C GLY A 659 9.44 -11.37 -33.37
N ALA A 660 9.61 -12.03 -34.51
CA ALA A 660 10.90 -12.59 -34.96
C ALA A 660 11.83 -11.54 -35.58
N ALA A 661 11.32 -10.37 -35.96
CA ALA A 661 12.09 -9.28 -36.52
C ALA A 661 12.71 -8.33 -35.48
N GLU A 662 12.23 -8.33 -34.24
CA GLU A 662 12.81 -7.51 -33.15
C GLU A 662 14.13 -8.06 -32.56
N GLY A 663 14.58 -9.21 -33.00
CA GLY A 663 15.81 -9.86 -32.53
C GLY A 663 17.07 -9.66 -33.41
N LYS A 664 17.00 -8.89 -34.46
CA LYS A 664 18.19 -8.62 -35.31
C LYS A 664 18.45 -7.12 -35.41
N ALA A 665 19.66 -6.75 -35.00
CA ALA A 665 20.21 -5.41 -35.19
C ALA A 665 20.09 -4.94 -36.65
N PRO A 666 19.84 -3.66 -36.93
CA PRO A 666 19.64 -3.18 -38.29
C PRO A 666 20.93 -3.25 -39.08
N ALA A 667 20.91 -4.07 -40.11
CA ALA A 667 21.92 -4.02 -41.17
C ALA A 667 21.75 -2.68 -41.92
N GLU A 668 22.88 -2.04 -42.24
CA GLU A 668 22.97 -0.80 -43.00
C GLU A 668 22.07 -0.81 -44.25
N ALA A 669 21.26 0.22 -44.35
CA ALA A 669 20.43 0.45 -45.53
C ALA A 669 21.31 0.74 -46.77
N PRO A 670 21.05 0.14 -47.94
CA PRO A 670 21.76 0.48 -49.15
C PRO A 670 21.49 1.92 -49.58
N ALA A 671 22.54 2.62 -50.02
CA ALA A 671 22.50 4.00 -50.46
C ALA A 671 21.44 4.25 -51.55
N PRO A 672 20.72 5.40 -51.50
CA PRO A 672 19.63 5.69 -52.43
C PRO A 672 20.16 5.85 -53.85
N VAL A 673 19.61 5.08 -54.78
CA VAL A 673 19.81 5.25 -56.22
C VAL A 673 19.20 6.61 -56.61
N ARG A 674 20.05 7.58 -57.02
CA ARG A 674 19.63 8.88 -57.56
C ARG A 674 18.93 8.66 -58.90
N ARG A 675 17.58 8.79 -58.90
CA ARG A 675 16.82 8.88 -60.15
C ARG A 675 16.91 10.30 -60.70
N GLU A 676 17.10 10.46 -62.01
CA GLU A 676 17.14 11.77 -62.67
C GLU A 676 15.78 12.47 -62.61
N VAL A 677 15.80 13.80 -62.44
CA VAL A 677 14.61 14.63 -62.33
C VAL A 677 14.13 14.95 -63.74
N GLU A 678 12.96 14.44 -64.13
CA GLU A 678 12.28 14.67 -65.40
C GLU A 678 11.03 15.51 -65.22
N VAL A 679 10.49 16.06 -66.34
CA VAL A 679 9.19 16.76 -66.32
C VAL A 679 8.09 15.76 -65.91
N GLY A 680 7.29 16.12 -64.92
CA GLY A 680 6.28 15.23 -64.32
C GLY A 680 6.77 14.41 -63.11
N SER A 681 8.11 14.42 -62.81
CA SER A 681 8.63 13.78 -61.57
C SER A 681 8.08 14.43 -60.32
N LYS A 682 7.74 13.59 -59.35
CA LYS A 682 7.35 14.02 -58.00
C LYS A 682 8.60 14.20 -57.18
N VAL A 683 8.80 15.41 -56.62
CA VAL A 683 10.05 15.81 -55.98
C VAL A 683 9.79 16.44 -54.64
N ARG A 684 10.76 16.24 -53.71
CA ARG A 684 10.83 16.90 -52.40
C ARG A 684 12.05 17.85 -52.43
N MET A 685 11.89 19.01 -51.82
CA MET A 685 12.99 19.96 -51.67
C MET A 685 13.90 19.55 -50.51
N ALA A 686 15.21 19.55 -50.72
CA ALA A 686 16.17 19.19 -49.68
C ALA A 686 16.04 20.10 -48.45
N GLY A 687 15.82 19.51 -47.28
CA GLY A 687 15.62 20.21 -46.01
C GLY A 687 14.19 20.67 -45.70
N GLN A 688 13.20 20.32 -46.56
CA GLN A 688 11.78 20.63 -46.31
C GLN A 688 10.90 19.39 -46.56
N GLU A 689 9.76 19.29 -45.86
CA GLU A 689 8.79 18.19 -46.02
C GLU A 689 7.82 18.43 -47.23
N MET A 690 7.90 19.57 -47.90
CA MET A 690 6.99 19.91 -48.98
C MET A 690 7.32 19.08 -50.24
N VAL A 691 6.28 18.48 -50.80
CA VAL A 691 6.38 17.70 -52.04
C VAL A 691 5.66 18.44 -53.20
N GLY A 692 6.26 18.41 -54.37
CA GLY A 692 5.75 19.08 -55.56
C GLY A 692 5.92 18.27 -56.84
N VAL A 693 5.39 18.77 -57.96
CA VAL A 693 5.50 18.15 -59.28
C VAL A 693 6.30 19.09 -60.22
N VAL A 694 7.31 18.55 -60.93
CA VAL A 694 8.11 19.28 -61.90
C VAL A 694 7.30 19.59 -63.14
N GLN A 695 7.08 20.86 -63.47
CA GLN A 695 6.28 21.29 -64.59
C GLN A 695 7.17 21.58 -65.82
N SER A 696 8.35 22.14 -65.65
CA SER A 696 9.27 22.40 -66.75
C SER A 696 10.73 22.38 -66.26
N LEU A 697 11.63 22.07 -67.19
CA LEU A 697 13.11 22.02 -67.02
C LEU A 697 13.81 22.99 -67.93
N LYS A 698 14.61 23.93 -67.38
CA LYS A 698 15.45 24.83 -68.14
C LYS A 698 16.90 24.73 -67.63
N GLY A 699 17.70 23.93 -68.31
CA GLY A 699 19.09 23.72 -67.97
C GLY A 699 19.30 23.13 -66.63
N LYS A 700 19.96 23.80 -65.64
CA LYS A 700 20.23 23.38 -64.34
C LYS A 700 19.07 23.65 -63.34
N ARG A 701 18.02 24.35 -63.80
CA ARG A 701 16.85 24.76 -62.94
C ARG A 701 15.60 24.01 -63.36
N ALA A 702 14.77 23.66 -62.38
CA ALA A 702 13.46 23.04 -62.56
C ALA A 702 12.38 23.96 -61.99
N GLN A 703 11.27 24.08 -62.69
CA GLN A 703 10.09 24.77 -62.21
C GLN A 703 9.14 23.73 -61.60
N VAL A 704 8.94 23.82 -60.29
CA VAL A 704 8.19 22.85 -59.51
C VAL A 704 6.94 23.49 -58.92
N ALA A 705 5.81 22.85 -59.07
CA ALA A 705 4.56 23.25 -58.41
C ALA A 705 4.42 22.55 -57.08
N PHE A 706 4.46 23.32 -56.00
CA PHE A 706 4.15 22.90 -54.63
C PHE A 706 2.71 23.37 -54.29
N GLY A 707 1.72 22.50 -54.53
CA GLY A 707 0.32 22.90 -54.42
C GLY A 707 -0.04 23.97 -55.46
N GLN A 708 -0.44 25.17 -55.02
CA GLN A 708 -0.79 26.31 -55.88
C GLN A 708 0.38 27.27 -56.14
N ILE A 709 1.57 27.01 -55.56
CA ILE A 709 2.73 27.88 -55.65
C ILE A 709 3.74 27.29 -56.66
N LEU A 710 4.10 28.07 -57.72
CA LEU A 710 5.11 27.74 -58.69
C LEU A 710 6.45 28.36 -58.29
N THR A 711 7.46 27.51 -58.07
CA THR A 711 8.79 27.99 -57.67
C THR A 711 9.88 27.40 -58.59
N THR A 712 10.90 28.19 -58.90
CA THR A 712 12.06 27.74 -59.72
C THR A 712 13.19 27.37 -58.76
N VAL A 713 13.57 26.08 -58.75
CA VAL A 713 14.56 25.51 -57.84
C VAL A 713 15.68 24.85 -58.63
N ASP A 714 16.90 24.80 -58.10
CA ASP A 714 18.01 24.10 -58.69
C ASP A 714 17.80 22.57 -58.59
N LYS A 715 18.12 21.85 -59.69
CA LYS A 715 17.95 20.39 -59.76
C LYS A 715 18.72 19.64 -58.67
N SER A 716 19.81 20.19 -58.19
CA SER A 716 20.63 19.61 -57.12
C SER A 716 19.94 19.60 -55.75
N GLN A 717 18.92 20.44 -55.55
CA GLN A 717 18.14 20.55 -54.30
C GLN A 717 16.84 19.74 -54.32
N LEU A 718 16.61 18.95 -55.40
CA LEU A 718 15.38 18.16 -55.55
C LEU A 718 15.71 16.68 -55.45
N ALA A 719 14.96 15.95 -54.60
CA ALA A 719 14.98 14.50 -54.46
C ALA A 719 13.69 13.92 -55.04
N VAL A 720 13.81 12.96 -55.96
CA VAL A 720 12.64 12.28 -56.56
C VAL A 720 12.02 11.38 -55.49
N VAL A 721 10.72 11.54 -55.24
CA VAL A 721 9.94 10.74 -54.27
C VAL A 721 9.00 9.78 -54.98
N SER A 722 8.65 8.68 -54.29
CA SER A 722 7.76 7.67 -54.84
C SER A 722 6.31 8.17 -54.93
N ASN A 723 5.50 7.54 -55.78
CA ASN A 723 4.07 7.86 -55.90
C ASN A 723 3.28 7.63 -54.62
N SER A 724 3.74 6.71 -53.75
CA SER A 724 3.18 6.45 -52.44
C SER A 724 3.47 7.58 -51.45
N GLU A 725 4.71 8.05 -51.42
CA GLU A 725 5.14 9.16 -50.56
C GLU A 725 4.49 10.49 -50.98
N TYR A 726 4.32 10.74 -52.29
CA TYR A 726 3.60 11.92 -52.75
C TYR A 726 2.09 11.90 -52.37
N ARG A 727 1.44 10.73 -52.49
CA ARG A 727 0.02 10.57 -52.06
C ARG A 727 -0.17 10.69 -50.55
N GLU A 728 0.79 10.26 -49.76
CA GLU A 728 0.77 10.37 -48.31
C GLU A 728 0.95 11.82 -47.86
N ALA A 729 1.88 12.57 -48.51
CA ALA A 729 2.14 13.96 -48.20
C ALA A 729 1.07 14.95 -48.78
N THR A 730 0.30 14.55 -49.80
CA THR A 730 -0.79 15.35 -50.38
C THR A 730 -2.21 14.91 -49.98
N ARG A 731 -2.36 13.92 -49.07
CA ARG A 731 -3.68 13.62 -48.51
C ARG A 731 -4.24 14.85 -47.81
N PRO A 732 -5.44 15.30 -48.16
CA PRO A 732 -6.07 16.36 -47.38
C PRO A 732 -6.20 15.83 -45.95
N VAL A 733 -5.58 16.50 -45.02
CA VAL A 733 -5.80 16.29 -43.59
C VAL A 733 -7.23 16.75 -43.33
N THR A 734 -8.20 15.88 -43.48
CA THR A 734 -9.46 16.01 -42.79
C THR A 734 -9.07 15.91 -41.34
N ALA A 735 -9.14 17.01 -40.63
CA ALA A 735 -9.00 17.08 -39.21
C ALA A 735 -10.06 16.14 -38.59
N ARG A 736 -9.72 14.87 -38.45
CA ARG A 736 -10.35 14.00 -37.49
C ARG A 736 -9.78 14.44 -36.16
N THR A 737 -10.52 15.30 -35.48
CA THR A 737 -10.37 15.59 -34.06
C THR A 737 -10.25 14.24 -33.37
N VAL A 738 -9.08 13.94 -32.85
CA VAL A 738 -8.86 12.80 -31.94
C VAL A 738 -9.57 13.21 -30.66
N VAL A 739 -10.82 12.76 -30.51
CA VAL A 739 -11.58 12.90 -29.26
C VAL A 739 -10.79 12.10 -28.24
N SER A 740 -10.10 12.79 -27.36
CA SER A 740 -9.39 12.17 -26.24
C SER A 740 -10.43 11.47 -25.33
N ALA A 741 -10.00 10.43 -24.63
CA ALA A 741 -10.86 9.72 -23.65
C ALA A 741 -11.42 10.66 -22.57
N ASP A 742 -10.78 11.81 -22.39
CA ASP A 742 -11.18 12.89 -21.48
C ASP A 742 -12.46 13.61 -21.97
N ILE A 743 -12.58 13.83 -23.28
CA ILE A 743 -13.79 14.47 -23.88
C ILE A 743 -14.98 13.50 -23.80
N SER A 744 -14.73 12.20 -23.93
CA SER A 744 -15.80 11.20 -23.80
C SER A 744 -16.30 11.05 -22.36
N SER A 745 -15.45 11.16 -21.36
CA SER A 745 -15.85 11.13 -19.94
C SER A 745 -16.57 12.41 -19.52
N ARG A 746 -16.15 13.56 -20.04
CA ARG A 746 -16.82 14.85 -19.83
C ARG A 746 -18.18 14.93 -20.54
N LYS A 747 -18.31 14.35 -21.74
CA LYS A 747 -19.61 14.20 -22.41
C LYS A 747 -20.63 13.39 -21.63
N LEU A 748 -20.22 12.35 -20.94
CA LEU A 748 -21.08 11.48 -20.13
C LEU A 748 -21.54 12.13 -18.81
N ASN A 749 -20.74 13.05 -18.26
CA ASN A 749 -21.00 13.67 -16.96
C ASN A 749 -21.38 15.17 -17.06
N PHE A 750 -21.45 15.73 -18.28
CA PHE A 750 -21.79 17.12 -18.47
C PHE A 750 -23.21 17.43 -17.99
N LYS A 751 -23.35 18.51 -17.21
CA LYS A 751 -24.64 19.07 -16.80
C LYS A 751 -24.81 20.40 -17.48
N ASP A 752 -25.95 20.61 -18.13
CA ASP A 752 -26.32 21.84 -18.83
C ASP A 752 -26.72 23.00 -17.91
N HIS A 753 -26.61 22.80 -16.60
CA HIS A 753 -26.96 23.78 -15.59
C HIS A 753 -26.03 23.75 -14.39
N ILE A 754 -25.83 24.91 -13.77
CA ILE A 754 -25.06 25.07 -12.54
C ILE A 754 -25.81 25.93 -11.52
N ASP A 755 -25.69 25.59 -10.24
CA ASP A 755 -26.23 26.36 -9.11
C ASP A 755 -25.09 27.03 -8.33
N VAL A 756 -24.98 28.34 -8.47
CA VAL A 756 -23.94 29.17 -7.83
C VAL A 756 -24.48 30.02 -6.67
N ARG A 757 -25.67 29.72 -6.17
CA ARG A 757 -26.26 30.44 -5.03
C ARG A 757 -25.43 30.19 -3.76
N GLY A 758 -25.13 31.25 -3.04
CA GLY A 758 -24.35 31.21 -1.80
C GLY A 758 -22.84 31.13 -1.98
N MET A 759 -22.34 31.05 -3.23
CA MET A 759 -20.91 31.15 -3.54
C MET A 759 -20.41 32.57 -3.49
N ARG A 760 -19.11 32.75 -3.20
CA ARG A 760 -18.44 34.03 -3.36
C ARG A 760 -18.30 34.37 -4.85
N VAL A 761 -18.24 35.64 -5.18
CA VAL A 761 -18.20 36.10 -6.60
C VAL A 761 -17.06 35.45 -7.38
N ALA A 762 -15.86 35.32 -6.79
CA ALA A 762 -14.71 34.72 -7.46
C ALA A 762 -14.92 33.19 -7.73
N GLU A 763 -15.44 32.46 -6.75
CA GLU A 763 -15.75 31.04 -6.87
C GLU A 763 -16.89 30.77 -7.89
N ALA A 764 -17.89 31.65 -7.91
CA ALA A 764 -18.99 31.54 -8.87
C ALA A 764 -18.55 31.83 -10.30
N LEU A 765 -17.63 32.78 -10.51
CA LEU A 765 -17.08 33.08 -11.84
C LEU A 765 -16.22 31.94 -12.37
N GLU A 766 -15.39 31.33 -11.53
CA GLU A 766 -14.59 30.16 -11.89
C GLU A 766 -15.48 28.98 -12.29
N ALA A 767 -16.50 28.68 -11.49
CA ALA A 767 -17.45 27.61 -11.78
C ALA A 767 -18.29 27.86 -13.06
N VAL A 768 -18.62 29.11 -13.36
CA VAL A 768 -19.32 29.50 -14.62
C VAL A 768 -18.36 29.40 -15.80
N GLN A 769 -17.10 29.74 -15.64
CA GLN A 769 -16.08 29.61 -16.67
C GLN A 769 -15.90 28.14 -17.07
N ASP A 770 -15.73 27.24 -16.09
CA ASP A 770 -15.63 25.81 -16.33
C ASP A 770 -16.86 25.25 -17.04
N LEU A 771 -18.07 25.69 -16.68
CA LEU A 771 -19.32 25.27 -17.34
C LEU A 771 -19.35 25.70 -18.82
N ILE A 772 -18.94 26.94 -19.13
CA ILE A 772 -18.92 27.47 -20.50
C ILE A 772 -17.88 26.72 -21.34
N ASP A 773 -16.68 26.51 -20.80
CA ASP A 773 -15.60 25.77 -21.46
C ASP A 773 -16.01 24.31 -21.73
N ASP A 774 -16.62 23.64 -20.77
CA ASP A 774 -17.14 22.29 -20.93
C ASP A 774 -18.29 22.23 -21.95
N ALA A 775 -19.21 23.20 -21.94
CA ALA A 775 -20.31 23.30 -22.89
C ALA A 775 -19.82 23.47 -24.34
N LEU A 776 -18.82 24.31 -24.55
CA LEU A 776 -18.17 24.52 -25.86
C LEU A 776 -17.44 23.26 -26.32
N MET A 777 -16.73 22.55 -25.43
CA MET A 777 -16.06 21.28 -25.77
C MET A 777 -17.07 20.17 -26.12
N VAL A 778 -18.21 20.14 -25.44
CA VAL A 778 -19.26 19.12 -25.67
C VAL A 778 -20.13 19.47 -26.87
N GLY A 779 -20.15 20.75 -27.30
CA GLY A 779 -20.99 21.28 -28.40
C GLY A 779 -22.44 21.47 -27.99
N VAL A 780 -22.68 21.91 -26.75
CA VAL A 780 -24.00 22.24 -26.23
C VAL A 780 -24.29 23.70 -26.47
N GLY A 781 -25.36 24.00 -27.22
CA GLY A 781 -25.71 25.36 -27.62
C GLY A 781 -26.41 26.21 -26.54
N MET A 782 -26.76 25.64 -25.37
CA MET A 782 -27.46 26.37 -24.32
C MET A 782 -27.16 25.82 -22.95
N VAL A 783 -26.84 26.70 -21.98
CA VAL A 783 -26.61 26.34 -20.56
C VAL A 783 -27.38 27.29 -19.64
N THR A 784 -27.66 26.82 -18.43
CA THR A 784 -28.46 27.53 -17.44
C THR A 784 -27.67 27.81 -16.16
N ILE A 785 -27.66 29.05 -15.68
CA ILE A 785 -26.94 29.48 -14.47
C ILE A 785 -27.93 29.98 -13.43
N LEU A 786 -28.00 29.30 -12.29
CA LEU A 786 -28.87 29.62 -11.18
C LEU A 786 -28.08 30.42 -10.13
N HIS A 787 -28.24 31.75 -10.10
CA HIS A 787 -27.53 32.65 -9.18
C HIS A 787 -28.42 33.28 -8.09
N GLY A 788 -29.73 33.08 -8.17
CA GLY A 788 -30.69 33.60 -7.21
C GLY A 788 -31.05 35.08 -7.43
N LYS A 789 -32.05 35.56 -6.66
CA LYS A 789 -32.56 36.94 -6.78
C LYS A 789 -31.91 37.93 -5.81
N GLY A 790 -31.08 37.52 -4.85
CA GLY A 790 -30.42 38.27 -3.79
C GLY A 790 -30.19 39.78 -4.07
N THR A 791 -29.02 40.33 -3.74
CA THR A 791 -28.65 41.71 -4.02
C THR A 791 -28.39 42.03 -5.49
N GLY A 792 -28.40 41.01 -6.36
CA GLY A 792 -28.09 41.15 -7.79
C GLY A 792 -26.59 41.18 -8.13
N ALA A 793 -25.71 41.31 -7.17
CA ALA A 793 -24.26 41.44 -7.41
C ALA A 793 -23.68 40.24 -8.19
N LEU A 794 -24.09 39.01 -7.84
CA LEU A 794 -23.65 37.81 -8.53
C LEU A 794 -24.11 37.75 -9.99
N LYS A 795 -25.36 38.14 -10.26
CA LYS A 795 -25.94 38.26 -11.59
C LYS A 795 -25.19 39.26 -12.46
N GLU A 796 -24.87 40.46 -11.90
CA GLU A 796 -24.18 41.49 -12.66
C GLU A 796 -22.75 41.08 -13.04
N GLU A 797 -22.01 40.45 -12.12
CA GLU A 797 -20.63 40.01 -12.38
C GLU A 797 -20.61 38.83 -13.38
N ILE A 798 -21.51 37.85 -13.23
CA ILE A 798 -21.62 36.76 -14.19
C ILE A 798 -21.96 37.30 -15.58
N ARG A 799 -22.89 38.25 -15.70
CA ARG A 799 -23.24 38.85 -17.00
C ARG A 799 -22.12 39.70 -17.56
N ARG A 800 -21.32 40.35 -16.73
CA ARG A 800 -20.13 41.08 -17.16
C ARG A 800 -19.11 40.14 -17.77
N TYR A 801 -18.84 39.02 -17.10
CA TYR A 801 -17.98 37.98 -17.62
C TYR A 801 -18.49 37.38 -18.94
N LEU A 802 -19.75 36.96 -19.02
CA LEU A 802 -20.35 36.41 -20.22
C LEU A 802 -20.28 37.28 -21.47
N ARG A 803 -20.29 38.61 -21.29
CA ARG A 803 -20.08 39.60 -22.40
C ARG A 803 -18.64 39.62 -22.92
N THR A 804 -17.68 39.08 -22.17
CA THR A 804 -16.27 39.02 -22.59
C THR A 804 -15.95 37.74 -23.34
N VAL A 805 -16.85 36.75 -23.34
CA VAL A 805 -16.69 35.47 -24.01
C VAL A 805 -17.24 35.56 -25.45
N PRO A 806 -16.40 35.42 -26.49
CA PRO A 806 -16.81 35.61 -27.88
C PRO A 806 -17.86 34.63 -28.36
N GLU A 807 -17.88 33.43 -27.79
CA GLU A 807 -18.77 32.33 -28.16
C GLU A 807 -20.18 32.44 -27.53
N VAL A 808 -20.40 33.41 -26.65
CA VAL A 808 -21.72 33.68 -26.05
C VAL A 808 -22.54 34.56 -26.95
N VAL A 809 -23.59 34.00 -27.56
CA VAL A 809 -24.52 34.72 -28.46
C VAL A 809 -25.51 35.59 -27.65
N SER A 810 -26.03 35.05 -26.54
CA SER A 810 -26.98 35.80 -25.71
C SER A 810 -26.97 35.27 -24.27
N ALA A 811 -27.28 36.18 -23.30
CA ALA A 811 -27.43 35.86 -21.88
C ALA A 811 -28.71 36.57 -21.38
N VAL A 812 -29.79 35.87 -21.23
CA VAL A 812 -31.12 36.40 -20.91
C VAL A 812 -31.68 35.82 -19.61
N ASP A 813 -32.62 36.52 -18.99
CA ASP A 813 -33.33 35.97 -17.81
C ASP A 813 -34.29 34.86 -18.25
N GLU A 814 -34.48 33.86 -17.41
CA GLU A 814 -35.48 32.82 -17.58
C GLU A 814 -36.93 33.38 -17.45
N HIS A 815 -37.92 32.70 -18.02
CA HIS A 815 -39.32 33.10 -17.92
C HIS A 815 -39.75 33.21 -16.44
N ALA A 816 -40.66 34.21 -16.17
CA ALA A 816 -41.11 34.50 -14.82
C ALA A 816 -41.64 33.29 -14.05
N ASP A 817 -42.34 32.40 -14.73
CA ASP A 817 -42.92 31.14 -14.14
C ASP A 817 -41.89 30.07 -13.82
N ARG A 818 -40.66 30.18 -14.34
CA ARG A 818 -39.56 29.18 -14.17
C ARG A 818 -38.36 29.70 -13.37
N GLY A 819 -38.50 30.78 -12.63
CA GLY A 819 -37.46 31.34 -11.79
C GLY A 819 -37.10 32.79 -12.09
N GLY A 820 -37.42 33.31 -13.27
CA GLY A 820 -37.29 34.70 -13.66
C GLY A 820 -35.88 35.23 -13.51
N ALA A 821 -35.75 36.46 -12.96
CA ALA A 821 -34.46 37.16 -12.80
C ALA A 821 -33.42 36.48 -11.88
N GLY A 822 -33.73 35.30 -11.29
CA GLY A 822 -32.78 34.52 -10.49
C GLY A 822 -31.99 33.49 -11.29
N ILE A 823 -32.32 33.35 -12.58
CA ILE A 823 -31.70 32.36 -13.50
C ILE A 823 -31.29 33.10 -14.78
N THR A 824 -30.09 32.86 -15.26
CA THR A 824 -29.61 33.32 -16.57
C THR A 824 -29.45 32.15 -17.53
N ILE A 825 -30.11 32.22 -18.69
CA ILE A 825 -29.91 31.29 -19.80
C ILE A 825 -28.85 31.90 -20.73
N VAL A 826 -27.85 31.09 -21.04
CA VAL A 826 -26.73 31.46 -21.92
C VAL A 826 -26.85 30.64 -23.19
N THR A 827 -26.89 31.29 -24.35
CA THR A 827 -26.86 30.66 -25.67
C THR A 827 -25.46 30.81 -26.22
N LEU A 828 -24.88 29.68 -26.63
CA LEU A 828 -23.54 29.56 -27.20
C LEU A 828 -23.60 29.35 -28.71
N SER A 829 -22.54 29.82 -29.43
CA SER A 829 -22.47 29.75 -30.90
C SER A 829 -22.10 28.38 -31.40
#